data_9dcc9892556e04ff394c5c5ee0f52b63
#
_entry.id   9dcc9892556e04ff394c5c5ee0f52b63
#
_cell.length_a   1.000
_cell.length_b   1.000
_cell.length_c   1.000
_cell.angle_alpha   90.00
_cell.angle_beta   90.00
_cell.angle_gamma   90.00
#
_symmetry.space_group_name_H-M   'P 1'
#
loop_
_entity.id
_entity.type
_entity.pdbx_description
1 polymer ?
#
loop_
_entity_poly.entity_id
_entity_poly.type
_entity_poly.pdbx_seq_one_letter_code
_entity_poly.pdbx_strand_id
1 'polypeptide(L)'
;LSPVARIASAEVAAIASSPNVFAVPDPNAALTFDGSAFGHGVGLCQWGSRGRAAAGQSVQQIIGAYYPGTAIQKVLAPETTIRVLVHSGLEIAADGTERISALGGNWQVVAQGVAPISVPPDGKLELTNPGGLRWQVRSRDGSILGWGPLSGPLVVRPTAGETRIILDYRPSGSVPGRANTYFDTYRGEIILYPTAQGVETVNRLGIEDYLRGVVPEESPASWPDAALQAQALAARSYAVFRAQTRAKQAWDVDDSTWDQVYRGWWAEHPNTNRAIDATAGHLVMAGAQVAQTYFFASCNGWTDSNEHVWGGNPLPYLRGIRDVDPSGQPYDKDAPGSTWTTGSLTVAQLEAMLKADPGTDVGSLQSVDLSTRAPSGRLMSIKVTGTGGTKSIAPETLQARFNRLRPPGVKPLLSTNFSVRWTTAEAVRQTQANATAVPPRQTPKPGGGATTVIPGVRSGILALPGVNLLAPTGPAAPGGPVPAATPTPVPTPVPPPTRYDLTAAMPARPDGLTNQYFPETGHNVGGAFLNFFIEHGGLELFGMPRTEELLEDGRTVQYFQRARLEFAVDKAGTPYEVQPALLGDALTELRRPFPKSPVFDSTPGHQYFPETGHGLHNAFHRYWSENGGLDLFGFPTSEEMEENGVIVQYFQRARLEYRAELAEGKRVTLGLIGDEFLTRRGWLPPPD
;
A
#
# COMPACT_ATOMS: atom_id res chain seq x y z
N LEU A 1 -54.49 -26.65 -11.40
CA LEU A 1 -53.05 -26.47 -11.50
C LEU A 1 -52.43 -27.67 -12.21
N SER A 2 -51.83 -27.44 -13.36
CA SER A 2 -51.23 -28.46 -14.23
C SER A 2 -50.09 -29.20 -13.48
N PRO A 3 -49.86 -30.49 -13.77
CA PRO A 3 -48.79 -31.29 -13.14
C PRO A 3 -47.41 -30.63 -13.28
N VAL A 4 -47.15 -29.87 -14.34
CA VAL A 4 -45.90 -29.13 -14.59
C VAL A 4 -45.68 -28.03 -13.55
N ALA A 5 -46.75 -27.34 -13.10
CA ALA A 5 -46.65 -26.29 -12.07
C ALA A 5 -46.38 -26.88 -10.68
N ARG A 6 -46.79 -28.15 -10.43
CA ARG A 6 -46.46 -28.85 -9.17
C ARG A 6 -45.03 -29.39 -9.11
N ILE A 7 -44.46 -29.79 -10.27
CA ILE A 7 -43.04 -30.21 -10.33
C ILE A 7 -42.14 -29.01 -10.14
N ALA A 8 -42.40 -27.88 -10.83
CA ALA A 8 -41.61 -26.66 -10.68
C ALA A 8 -41.68 -26.10 -9.23
N SER A 9 -42.85 -26.13 -8.58
CA SER A 9 -42.98 -25.69 -7.18
C SER A 9 -42.33 -26.65 -6.18
N ALA A 10 -42.27 -27.94 -6.48
CA ALA A 10 -41.60 -28.93 -5.64
C ALA A 10 -40.05 -28.87 -5.79
N GLU A 11 -39.57 -28.64 -7.02
CA GLU A 11 -38.12 -28.39 -7.25
C GLU A 11 -37.65 -27.09 -6.59
N VAL A 12 -38.40 -25.99 -6.70
CA VAL A 12 -38.09 -24.74 -6.02
C VAL A 12 -38.14 -24.89 -4.49
N ALA A 13 -39.07 -25.66 -3.96
CA ALA A 13 -39.16 -25.96 -2.52
C ALA A 13 -38.01 -26.88 -2.05
N ALA A 14 -37.56 -27.83 -2.89
CA ALA A 14 -36.42 -28.71 -2.59
C ALA A 14 -35.08 -27.96 -2.67
N ILE A 15 -34.95 -27.01 -3.58
CA ILE A 15 -33.77 -26.11 -3.70
C ILE A 15 -33.67 -25.22 -2.45
N ALA A 16 -34.79 -24.74 -1.89
CA ALA A 16 -34.78 -23.87 -0.71
C ALA A 16 -34.37 -24.58 0.61
N SER A 17 -34.20 -25.91 0.60
CA SER A 17 -33.83 -26.71 1.81
C SER A 17 -32.33 -27.04 1.92
N SER A 18 -31.51 -26.72 0.90
CA SER A 18 -30.05 -26.90 0.97
C SER A 18 -29.38 -25.70 1.63
N PRO A 19 -28.51 -25.90 2.64
CA PRO A 19 -27.90 -24.79 3.39
C PRO A 19 -27.01 -23.86 2.56
N ASN A 20 -26.69 -24.22 1.32
CA ASN A 20 -25.84 -23.43 0.40
C ASN A 20 -26.57 -22.99 -0.88
N VAL A 21 -27.90 -23.22 -0.97
CA VAL A 21 -28.73 -22.75 -2.09
C VAL A 21 -29.63 -21.63 -1.60
N PHE A 22 -29.47 -20.45 -2.15
CA PHE A 22 -30.10 -19.19 -1.72
C PHE A 22 -31.13 -18.78 -2.76
N ALA A 23 -32.44 -19.07 -2.49
CA ALA A 23 -33.53 -18.54 -3.32
C ALA A 23 -33.66 -17.02 -3.13
N VAL A 24 -33.96 -16.31 -4.20
CA VAL A 24 -34.28 -14.87 -4.15
C VAL A 24 -35.65 -14.71 -3.48
N PRO A 25 -35.75 -14.10 -2.30
CA PRO A 25 -37.00 -14.04 -1.55
C PRO A 25 -37.99 -13.03 -2.12
N ASP A 26 -37.51 -11.98 -2.74
CA ASP A 26 -38.25 -10.86 -3.29
C ASP A 26 -37.38 -10.15 -4.36
N PRO A 27 -37.92 -9.76 -5.53
CA PRO A 27 -37.18 -8.96 -6.52
C PRO A 27 -36.59 -7.64 -5.97
N ASN A 28 -37.20 -7.09 -4.92
CA ASN A 28 -36.71 -5.89 -4.24
C ASN A 28 -35.76 -6.19 -3.06
N ALA A 29 -35.43 -7.46 -2.82
CA ALA A 29 -34.49 -7.82 -1.78
C ALA A 29 -33.10 -7.25 -2.08
N ALA A 30 -32.37 -6.97 -1.01
CA ALA A 30 -30.94 -6.69 -1.08
C ALA A 30 -30.16 -7.93 -0.64
N LEU A 31 -28.96 -8.08 -1.14
CA LEU A 31 -28.06 -9.14 -0.75
C LEU A 31 -26.71 -8.58 -0.32
N THR A 32 -26.05 -9.31 0.53
CA THR A 32 -24.69 -9.02 1.01
C THR A 32 -23.88 -10.31 0.84
N PHE A 33 -22.66 -10.18 0.34
CA PHE A 33 -21.69 -11.26 0.38
C PHE A 33 -20.87 -11.12 1.67
N ASP A 34 -20.89 -12.16 2.48
CA ASP A 34 -20.08 -12.30 3.68
C ASP A 34 -19.04 -13.39 3.43
N GLY A 35 -17.77 -13.06 3.63
CA GLY A 35 -16.69 -13.97 3.28
C GLY A 35 -15.51 -13.94 4.24
N SER A 36 -14.53 -14.78 3.94
CA SER A 36 -13.29 -14.89 4.68
C SER A 36 -12.10 -15.11 3.76
N ALA A 37 -10.91 -14.88 4.28
CA ALA A 37 -9.64 -14.93 3.55
C ALA A 37 -9.48 -13.80 2.50
N PHE A 38 -8.26 -13.58 2.03
CA PHE A 38 -7.93 -12.60 1.02
C PHE A 38 -6.93 -13.17 0.01
N GLY A 39 -7.29 -13.14 -1.28
CA GLY A 39 -6.52 -13.68 -2.39
C GLY A 39 -6.95 -15.08 -2.82
N HIS A 40 -6.17 -15.70 -3.71
CA HIS A 40 -6.55 -16.94 -4.40
C HIS A 40 -6.45 -18.23 -3.56
N GLY A 41 -5.69 -18.23 -2.47
CA GLY A 41 -5.66 -19.37 -1.53
C GLY A 41 -4.59 -20.42 -1.78
N VAL A 42 -3.81 -20.37 -2.86
CA VAL A 42 -2.87 -21.42 -3.24
C VAL A 42 -1.43 -21.06 -2.85
N GLY A 43 -0.72 -21.98 -2.20
CA GLY A 43 0.67 -21.81 -1.78
C GLY A 43 0.83 -21.02 -0.48
N LEU A 44 1.78 -20.10 -0.39
CA LEU A 44 2.14 -19.40 0.84
C LEU A 44 1.09 -18.35 1.24
N CYS A 45 0.48 -18.55 2.40
CA CYS A 45 -0.33 -17.55 3.08
C CYS A 45 0.62 -16.54 3.77
N GLN A 46 0.65 -15.29 3.31
CA GLN A 46 1.59 -14.26 3.80
C GLN A 46 1.38 -14.00 5.31
N TRP A 47 0.15 -13.73 5.75
CA TRP A 47 -0.16 -13.55 7.16
C TRP A 47 0.00 -14.82 7.98
N GLY A 48 -0.27 -15.99 7.38
CA GLY A 48 0.02 -17.29 8.01
C GLY A 48 1.52 -17.51 8.21
N SER A 49 2.34 -17.13 7.22
CA SER A 49 3.81 -17.13 7.32
C SER A 49 4.29 -16.24 8.49
N ARG A 50 3.72 -15.03 8.63
CA ARG A 50 3.97 -14.15 9.79
C ARG A 50 3.62 -14.84 11.11
N GLY A 51 2.43 -15.43 11.20
CA GLY A 51 1.98 -16.14 12.42
C GLY A 51 2.86 -17.33 12.78
N ARG A 52 3.28 -18.11 11.77
CA ARG A 52 4.22 -19.24 11.95
C ARG A 52 5.59 -18.76 12.42
N ALA A 53 6.11 -17.69 11.84
CA ALA A 53 7.38 -17.07 12.27
C ALA A 53 7.29 -16.52 13.69
N ALA A 54 6.18 -15.86 14.04
CA ALA A 54 5.92 -15.39 15.41
C ALA A 54 5.80 -16.54 16.43
N ALA A 55 5.37 -17.73 16.00
CA ALA A 55 5.38 -18.96 16.78
C ALA A 55 6.75 -19.66 16.81
N GLY A 56 7.82 -19.02 16.32
CA GLY A 56 9.20 -19.51 16.35
C GLY A 56 9.55 -20.52 15.26
N GLN A 57 8.74 -20.69 14.23
CA GLN A 57 9.06 -21.57 13.10
C GLN A 57 10.15 -20.93 12.21
N SER A 58 11.10 -21.75 11.80
CA SER A 58 12.15 -21.35 10.86
C SER A 58 11.63 -21.19 9.44
N VAL A 59 12.38 -20.51 8.59
CA VAL A 59 12.07 -20.36 7.17
C VAL A 59 11.88 -21.72 6.47
N GLN A 60 12.69 -22.73 6.82
CA GLN A 60 12.56 -24.09 6.28
C GLN A 60 11.22 -24.73 6.64
N GLN A 61 10.78 -24.55 7.91
CA GLN A 61 9.50 -25.06 8.38
C GLN A 61 8.32 -24.36 7.69
N ILE A 62 8.42 -23.03 7.50
CA ILE A 62 7.40 -22.24 6.82
C ILE A 62 7.26 -22.66 5.35
N ILE A 63 8.36 -22.70 4.60
CA ILE A 63 8.37 -23.12 3.19
C ILE A 63 7.89 -24.56 3.05
N GLY A 64 8.40 -25.48 3.89
CA GLY A 64 7.98 -26.89 3.86
C GLY A 64 6.51 -27.10 4.20
N ALA A 65 5.89 -26.23 4.98
CA ALA A 65 4.46 -26.26 5.25
C ALA A 65 3.63 -25.89 4.01
N TYR A 66 3.96 -24.77 3.38
CA TYR A 66 3.17 -24.26 2.23
C TYR A 66 3.49 -24.90 0.89
N TYR A 67 4.69 -25.50 0.75
CA TYR A 67 5.11 -26.19 -0.45
C TYR A 67 5.67 -27.58 -0.08
N PRO A 68 4.78 -28.52 0.35
CA PRO A 68 5.21 -29.83 0.80
C PRO A 68 5.98 -30.60 -0.29
N GLY A 69 7.02 -31.32 0.14
CA GLY A 69 7.85 -32.12 -0.78
C GLY A 69 8.87 -31.31 -1.59
N THR A 70 9.01 -30.01 -1.33
CA THR A 70 10.06 -29.17 -1.92
C THR A 70 11.28 -29.05 -1.01
N ALA A 71 12.39 -28.58 -1.58
CA ALA A 71 13.62 -28.29 -0.85
C ALA A 71 14.15 -26.89 -1.18
N ILE A 72 14.71 -26.20 -0.19
CA ILE A 72 15.41 -24.94 -0.41
C ILE A 72 16.85 -25.28 -0.84
N GLN A 73 17.27 -24.84 -2.03
CA GLN A 73 18.61 -25.14 -2.59
C GLN A 73 19.24 -23.86 -3.14
N LYS A 74 20.54 -23.70 -2.88
CA LYS A 74 21.32 -22.59 -3.46
C LYS A 74 21.83 -23.00 -4.84
N VAL A 75 21.09 -22.65 -5.87
CA VAL A 75 21.32 -23.08 -7.25
C VAL A 75 21.32 -21.94 -8.27
N LEU A 76 21.00 -20.73 -7.85
CA LEU A 76 20.92 -19.58 -8.74
C LEU A 76 22.28 -18.87 -8.84
N ALA A 77 22.71 -18.57 -10.07
CA ALA A 77 23.93 -17.82 -10.31
C ALA A 77 23.74 -16.33 -9.91
N PRO A 78 24.77 -15.69 -9.31
CA PRO A 78 24.67 -14.30 -8.83
C PRO A 78 24.32 -13.28 -9.93
N GLU A 79 24.73 -13.55 -11.17
CA GLU A 79 24.50 -12.72 -12.35
C GLU A 79 23.11 -12.90 -12.98
N THR A 80 22.25 -13.74 -12.40
CA THR A 80 20.91 -13.96 -12.94
C THR A 80 20.11 -12.67 -12.96
N THR A 81 19.61 -12.34 -14.15
CA THR A 81 18.78 -11.15 -14.37
C THR A 81 17.32 -11.52 -14.62
N ILE A 82 16.44 -10.56 -14.40
CA ILE A 82 15.02 -10.62 -14.72
C ILE A 82 14.59 -9.39 -15.51
N ARG A 83 13.57 -9.54 -16.36
CA ARG A 83 12.97 -8.48 -17.16
C ARG A 83 11.56 -8.22 -16.65
N VAL A 84 11.32 -7.00 -16.16
CA VAL A 84 10.06 -6.57 -15.57
C VAL A 84 9.38 -5.57 -16.50
N LEU A 85 8.16 -5.85 -16.94
CA LEU A 85 7.34 -4.86 -17.64
C LEU A 85 6.86 -3.85 -16.63
N VAL A 86 7.37 -2.61 -16.69
CA VAL A 86 7.01 -1.53 -15.77
C VAL A 86 6.05 -0.52 -16.39
N HIS A 87 5.89 -0.53 -17.70
CA HIS A 87 4.86 0.23 -18.39
C HIS A 87 4.54 -0.37 -19.76
N SER A 88 3.25 -0.53 -20.05
CA SER A 88 2.77 -1.03 -21.34
C SER A 88 2.06 0.08 -22.11
N GLY A 89 2.43 0.25 -23.39
CA GLY A 89 1.71 1.14 -24.30
C GLY A 89 1.82 2.63 -23.96
N LEU A 90 3.02 3.12 -23.54
CA LEU A 90 3.24 4.55 -23.34
C LEU A 90 2.95 5.31 -24.63
N GLU A 91 1.84 6.02 -24.65
CA GLU A 91 1.47 6.91 -25.74
C GLU A 91 2.18 8.27 -25.59
N ILE A 92 2.90 8.69 -26.64
CA ILE A 92 3.54 10.00 -26.68
C ILE A 92 2.73 10.87 -27.64
N ALA A 93 2.11 11.92 -27.11
CA ALA A 93 1.35 12.87 -27.93
C ALA A 93 2.22 13.52 -29.02
N ALA A 94 1.61 13.93 -30.13
CA ALA A 94 2.35 14.49 -31.27
C ALA A 94 3.18 15.74 -30.91
N ASP A 95 2.74 16.52 -29.95
CA ASP A 95 3.41 17.69 -29.36
C ASP A 95 4.01 17.41 -27.98
N GLY A 96 3.90 16.17 -27.48
CA GLY A 96 4.36 15.73 -26.18
C GLY A 96 5.84 15.38 -26.14
N THR A 97 6.42 15.40 -24.96
CA THR A 97 7.78 14.94 -24.67
C THR A 97 7.80 14.19 -23.36
N GLU A 98 8.14 12.91 -23.44
CA GLU A 98 8.41 12.10 -22.23
C GLU A 98 9.91 12.06 -21.96
N ARG A 99 10.29 11.96 -20.68
CA ARG A 99 11.68 12.10 -20.27
C ARG A 99 12.15 10.94 -19.43
N ILE A 100 13.45 10.65 -19.57
CA ILE A 100 14.21 9.74 -18.73
C ILE A 100 15.45 10.46 -18.27
N SER A 101 15.75 10.37 -17.00
CA SER A 101 16.91 10.98 -16.34
C SER A 101 17.62 9.95 -15.45
N ALA A 102 18.64 10.38 -14.72
CA ALA A 102 19.34 9.50 -13.79
C ALA A 102 19.65 10.20 -12.48
N LEU A 103 19.75 9.42 -11.41
CA LEU A 103 20.18 9.85 -10.09
C LEU A 103 21.53 9.21 -9.76
N GLY A 104 22.48 9.98 -9.28
CA GLY A 104 23.70 9.50 -8.62
C GLY A 104 24.94 9.40 -9.50
N GLY A 105 24.86 9.34 -10.84
CA GLY A 105 26.06 9.19 -11.65
C GLY A 105 25.82 9.19 -13.15
N ASN A 106 26.89 8.93 -13.91
CA ASN A 106 26.84 8.83 -15.37
C ASN A 106 26.05 7.62 -15.83
N TRP A 107 25.49 7.73 -17.01
CA TRP A 107 24.70 6.68 -17.64
C TRP A 107 24.93 6.68 -19.17
N GLN A 108 24.36 5.73 -19.86
CA GLN A 108 24.51 5.58 -21.30
C GLN A 108 23.17 5.31 -21.97
N VAL A 109 23.03 5.81 -23.18
CA VAL A 109 21.99 5.42 -24.14
C VAL A 109 22.61 4.60 -25.25
N VAL A 110 22.02 3.42 -25.51
CA VAL A 110 22.49 2.47 -26.54
C VAL A 110 21.34 2.22 -27.51
N ALA A 111 21.51 2.63 -28.75
CA ALA A 111 20.58 2.40 -29.85
C ALA A 111 21.22 1.49 -30.90
N GLN A 112 20.41 0.75 -31.64
CA GLN A 112 20.93 -0.11 -32.72
C GLN A 112 21.62 0.73 -33.81
N GLY A 113 22.85 0.34 -34.18
CA GLY A 113 23.62 1.03 -35.22
C GLY A 113 24.24 2.37 -34.80
N VAL A 114 24.13 2.75 -33.53
CA VAL A 114 24.73 3.98 -32.98
C VAL A 114 25.74 3.59 -31.91
N ALA A 115 26.90 4.28 -31.87
CA ALA A 115 27.83 4.12 -30.77
C ALA A 115 27.19 4.53 -29.45
N PRO A 116 27.48 3.84 -28.31
CA PRO A 116 26.92 4.19 -27.01
C PRO A 116 27.20 5.66 -26.67
N ILE A 117 26.13 6.38 -26.31
CA ILE A 117 26.19 7.79 -25.97
C ILE A 117 26.33 7.91 -24.45
N SER A 118 27.47 8.45 -23.98
CA SER A 118 27.65 8.74 -22.56
C SER A 118 26.90 10.00 -22.16
N VAL A 119 26.13 9.93 -21.09
CA VAL A 119 25.26 10.98 -20.60
C VAL A 119 25.71 11.34 -19.18
N PRO A 120 25.95 12.64 -18.88
CA PRO A 120 26.27 13.08 -17.53
C PRO A 120 25.05 12.94 -16.60
N PRO A 121 25.21 13.03 -15.26
CA PRO A 121 24.12 12.81 -14.30
C PRO A 121 22.90 13.70 -14.50
N ASP A 122 23.10 14.93 -14.95
CA ASP A 122 22.10 15.96 -15.20
C ASP A 122 21.59 15.99 -16.65
N GLY A 123 22.04 15.08 -17.50
CA GLY A 123 21.54 14.90 -18.87
C GLY A 123 20.17 14.21 -18.88
N LYS A 124 19.48 14.34 -20.02
CA LYS A 124 18.13 13.78 -20.22
C LYS A 124 18.02 13.05 -21.56
N LEU A 125 17.30 11.96 -21.56
CA LEU A 125 16.75 11.35 -22.76
C LEU A 125 15.32 11.83 -22.95
N GLU A 126 15.03 12.40 -24.09
CA GLU A 126 13.70 12.86 -24.48
C GLU A 126 13.12 11.93 -25.56
N LEU A 127 11.86 11.53 -25.36
CA LEU A 127 11.07 10.75 -26.32
C LEU A 127 9.98 11.65 -26.87
N THR A 128 9.86 11.73 -28.21
CA THR A 128 8.89 12.57 -28.91
C THR A 128 8.22 11.80 -30.05
N ASN A 129 7.09 12.31 -30.56
CA ASN A 129 6.35 11.67 -31.64
C ASN A 129 5.83 12.68 -32.69
N PRO A 130 6.69 13.45 -33.39
CA PRO A 130 6.26 14.41 -34.39
C PRO A 130 5.95 13.76 -35.74
N GLY A 131 5.09 12.75 -35.78
CA GLY A 131 4.80 11.91 -36.95
C GLY A 131 5.65 10.64 -37.05
N GLY A 132 6.16 10.17 -35.91
CA GLY A 132 6.94 8.95 -35.70
C GLY A 132 7.79 9.06 -34.45
N LEU A 133 7.90 7.94 -33.71
CA LEU A 133 8.63 7.92 -32.45
C LEU A 133 10.13 8.25 -32.65
N ARG A 134 10.63 9.17 -31.85
CA ARG A 134 12.01 9.65 -31.85
C ARG A 134 12.59 9.72 -30.46
N TRP A 135 13.90 9.62 -30.37
CA TRP A 135 14.65 9.86 -29.13
C TRP A 135 15.75 10.91 -29.34
N GLN A 136 16.03 11.67 -28.30
CA GLN A 136 17.11 12.67 -28.28
C GLN A 136 17.74 12.73 -26.89
N VAL A 137 19.08 12.73 -26.83
CA VAL A 137 19.83 12.88 -25.59
C VAL A 137 20.36 14.32 -25.51
N ARG A 138 20.09 14.98 -24.39
CA ARG A 138 20.59 16.34 -24.10
C ARG A 138 21.45 16.35 -22.83
N SER A 139 22.48 17.16 -22.85
CA SER A 139 23.20 17.55 -21.64
C SER A 139 22.45 18.69 -20.92
N ARG A 140 22.94 19.06 -19.73
CA ARG A 140 22.34 20.14 -18.91
C ARG A 140 22.27 21.49 -19.62
N ASP A 141 23.30 21.84 -20.38
CA ASP A 141 23.36 23.10 -21.16
C ASP A 141 22.47 23.09 -22.42
N GLY A 142 21.72 22.00 -22.64
CA GLY A 142 20.81 21.83 -23.77
C GLY A 142 21.48 21.32 -25.04
N SER A 143 22.81 21.10 -25.05
CA SER A 143 23.49 20.55 -26.23
C SER A 143 23.02 19.10 -26.49
N ILE A 144 22.86 18.80 -27.80
CA ILE A 144 22.40 17.48 -28.23
C ILE A 144 23.62 16.54 -28.30
N LEU A 145 23.59 15.47 -27.49
CA LEU A 145 24.63 14.45 -27.47
C LEU A 145 24.40 13.35 -28.51
N GLY A 146 23.13 13.14 -28.88
CA GLY A 146 22.72 12.20 -29.90
C GLY A 146 21.21 12.16 -30.08
N TRP A 147 20.76 11.61 -31.21
CA TRP A 147 19.33 11.50 -31.56
C TRP A 147 19.10 10.48 -32.67
N GLY A 148 17.85 10.03 -32.82
CA GLY A 148 17.46 9.13 -33.89
C GLY A 148 15.97 8.73 -33.85
N PRO A 149 15.53 7.97 -34.87
CA PRO A 149 14.23 7.32 -34.79
C PRO A 149 14.23 6.22 -33.72
N LEU A 150 13.11 6.03 -33.04
CA LEU A 150 12.89 4.89 -32.15
C LEU A 150 12.23 3.77 -32.97
N SER A 151 13.04 3.03 -33.73
CA SER A 151 12.59 1.97 -34.65
C SER A 151 12.97 0.56 -34.16
N GLY A 152 13.64 0.46 -33.03
CA GLY A 152 14.06 -0.78 -32.38
C GLY A 152 14.33 -0.54 -30.89
N PRO A 153 14.77 -1.55 -30.15
CA PRO A 153 15.05 -1.42 -28.72
C PRO A 153 16.07 -0.33 -28.43
N LEU A 154 15.74 0.56 -27.48
CA LEU A 154 16.65 1.59 -26.96
C LEU A 154 16.96 1.24 -25.49
N VAL A 155 18.25 1.05 -25.17
CA VAL A 155 18.68 0.68 -23.83
C VAL A 155 19.26 1.89 -23.12
N VAL A 156 18.75 2.15 -21.92
CA VAL A 156 19.25 3.15 -20.98
C VAL A 156 19.88 2.42 -19.81
N ARG A 157 21.17 2.64 -19.56
CA ARG A 157 21.86 1.87 -18.51
C ARG A 157 22.80 2.73 -17.68
N PRO A 158 22.95 2.43 -16.39
CA PRO A 158 23.99 2.98 -15.54
C PRO A 158 25.39 2.65 -16.06
N THR A 159 26.35 3.54 -15.82
CA THR A 159 27.77 3.26 -16.03
C THR A 159 28.55 3.11 -14.72
N ALA A 160 27.88 3.41 -13.58
CA ALA A 160 28.39 3.21 -12.23
C ALA A 160 27.30 2.55 -11.36
N GLY A 161 27.69 1.72 -10.40
CA GLY A 161 26.78 0.89 -9.59
C GLY A 161 25.75 1.67 -8.76
N GLU A 162 26.06 2.91 -8.40
CA GLU A 162 25.16 3.77 -7.60
C GLU A 162 24.15 4.56 -8.45
N THR A 163 24.29 4.56 -9.78
CA THR A 163 23.35 5.27 -10.65
C THR A 163 22.02 4.55 -10.74
N ARG A 164 20.91 5.29 -10.64
CA ARG A 164 19.53 4.84 -10.81
C ARG A 164 18.92 5.55 -12.01
N ILE A 165 18.09 4.87 -12.78
CA ILE A 165 17.35 5.46 -13.90
C ILE A 165 15.98 5.92 -13.42
N ILE A 166 15.60 7.14 -13.79
CA ILE A 166 14.31 7.76 -13.43
C ILE A 166 13.46 7.86 -14.69
N LEU A 167 12.24 7.34 -14.60
CA LEU A 167 11.21 7.48 -15.64
C LEU A 167 10.35 8.69 -15.29
N ASP A 168 10.70 9.88 -15.79
CA ASP A 168 10.02 11.15 -15.45
C ASP A 168 8.52 11.14 -15.83
N TYR A 169 8.06 10.21 -16.69
CA TYR A 169 6.67 9.99 -17.04
C TYR A 169 5.88 9.10 -16.06
N ARG A 170 6.53 8.62 -15.00
CA ARG A 170 5.90 7.96 -13.84
C ARG A 170 4.99 6.79 -14.24
N PRO A 171 5.56 5.67 -14.71
CA PRO A 171 4.80 4.54 -15.25
C PRO A 171 3.94 3.84 -14.20
N SER A 172 4.37 3.80 -12.97
CA SER A 172 3.59 3.28 -11.84
C SER A 172 2.68 4.39 -11.35
N GLY A 173 1.51 4.51 -11.97
CA GLY A 173 0.47 5.44 -11.56
C GLY A 173 0.19 5.35 -10.04
N SER A 174 -0.57 6.29 -9.52
CA SER A 174 -0.93 6.34 -8.09
C SER A 174 -1.38 4.97 -7.60
N VAL A 175 -0.65 4.42 -6.64
CA VAL A 175 -1.07 3.22 -5.92
C VAL A 175 -2.41 3.54 -5.26
N PRO A 176 -3.47 2.75 -5.42
CA PRO A 176 -4.74 3.00 -4.75
C PRO A 176 -4.50 3.17 -3.26
N GLY A 177 -4.81 4.36 -2.72
CA GLY A 177 -4.58 4.73 -1.32
C GLY A 177 -3.24 5.41 -1.02
N ARG A 178 -2.36 5.61 -2.02
CA ARG A 178 -1.11 6.36 -1.91
C ARG A 178 -1.06 7.41 -3.02
N ALA A 179 -1.74 8.51 -2.83
CA ALA A 179 -1.65 9.63 -3.74
C ALA A 179 -0.19 10.12 -3.80
N ASN A 180 0.31 10.30 -5.02
CA ASN A 180 1.60 10.94 -5.34
C ASN A 180 2.90 10.22 -4.91
N THR A 181 2.88 8.94 -4.55
CA THR A 181 4.12 8.18 -4.46
C THR A 181 4.45 7.64 -5.86
N TYR A 182 5.43 8.25 -6.50
CA TYR A 182 5.86 7.84 -7.83
C TYR A 182 7.02 6.86 -7.69
N PHE A 183 6.74 5.60 -7.96
CA PHE A 183 7.77 4.58 -8.08
C PHE A 183 8.37 4.65 -9.49
N ASP A 184 9.17 5.67 -9.75
CA ASP A 184 9.71 6.03 -11.06
C ASP A 184 11.21 5.76 -11.20
N THR A 185 11.85 5.29 -10.12
CA THR A 185 13.31 5.14 -10.03
C THR A 185 13.70 3.67 -9.93
N TYR A 186 14.64 3.25 -10.78
CA TYR A 186 14.96 1.84 -10.99
C TYR A 186 16.45 1.56 -10.95
N ARG A 187 16.82 0.40 -10.38
CA ARG A 187 18.13 -0.24 -10.54
C ARG A 187 18.24 -0.88 -11.92
N GLY A 188 19.48 -1.17 -12.36
CA GLY A 188 19.70 -1.86 -13.62
C GLY A 188 19.39 -1.02 -14.85
N GLU A 189 18.95 -1.66 -15.91
CA GLU A 189 18.76 -1.04 -17.22
C GLU A 189 17.27 -0.88 -17.53
N ILE A 190 16.93 0.18 -18.25
CA ILE A 190 15.60 0.38 -18.85
C ILE A 190 15.72 0.11 -20.35
N ILE A 191 14.83 -0.73 -20.87
CA ILE A 191 14.74 -1.05 -22.29
C ILE A 191 13.39 -0.57 -22.81
N LEU A 192 13.42 0.27 -23.82
CA LEU A 192 12.24 0.83 -24.47
C LEU A 192 12.00 0.08 -25.78
N TYR A 193 10.88 -0.59 -25.90
CA TYR A 193 10.45 -1.30 -27.11
C TYR A 193 9.35 -0.52 -27.81
N PRO A 194 9.60 0.03 -29.03
CA PRO A 194 8.53 0.62 -29.82
C PRO A 194 7.54 -0.46 -30.29
N THR A 195 6.27 -0.21 -30.13
CA THR A 195 5.15 -1.08 -30.54
C THR A 195 4.13 -0.27 -31.36
N ALA A 196 3.14 -0.95 -31.92
CA ALA A 196 2.04 -0.26 -32.60
C ALA A 196 1.15 0.55 -31.65
N GLN A 197 1.18 0.23 -30.36
CA GLN A 197 0.39 0.87 -29.30
C GLN A 197 1.19 1.93 -28.49
N GLY A 198 2.42 2.25 -28.90
CA GLY A 198 3.31 3.17 -28.18
C GLY A 198 4.64 2.55 -27.78
N VAL A 199 5.12 2.81 -26.59
CA VAL A 199 6.40 2.29 -26.09
C VAL A 199 6.16 1.38 -24.88
N GLU A 200 6.63 0.14 -24.94
CA GLU A 200 6.74 -0.73 -23.78
C GLU A 200 8.06 -0.46 -23.04
N THR A 201 7.99 -0.29 -21.74
CA THR A 201 9.16 -0.04 -20.90
C THR A 201 9.43 -1.26 -20.03
N VAL A 202 10.62 -1.81 -20.16
CA VAL A 202 11.07 -3.00 -19.43
C VAL A 202 12.28 -2.66 -18.59
N ASN A 203 12.23 -2.97 -17.30
CA ASN A 203 13.39 -2.88 -16.41
C ASN A 203 14.13 -4.23 -16.37
N ARG A 204 15.40 -4.26 -16.79
CA ARG A 204 16.28 -5.43 -16.68
C ARG A 204 17.30 -5.22 -15.58
N LEU A 205 17.28 -6.11 -14.58
CA LEU A 205 18.14 -5.98 -13.41
C LEU A 205 18.48 -7.35 -12.80
N GLY A 206 19.42 -7.39 -11.85
CA GLY A 206 19.69 -8.58 -11.06
C GLY A 206 18.46 -9.01 -10.26
N ILE A 207 18.27 -10.33 -10.11
CA ILE A 207 17.06 -10.85 -9.44
C ILE A 207 17.00 -10.45 -7.96
N GLU A 208 18.13 -10.34 -7.28
CA GLU A 208 18.15 -9.88 -5.88
C GLU A 208 17.74 -8.40 -5.78
N ASP A 209 18.18 -7.56 -6.72
CA ASP A 209 17.76 -6.16 -6.81
C ASP A 209 16.27 -6.01 -7.15
N TYR A 210 15.73 -6.90 -8.00
CA TYR A 210 14.30 -6.98 -8.26
C TYR A 210 13.51 -7.27 -6.98
N LEU A 211 13.96 -8.25 -6.18
CA LEU A 211 13.27 -8.62 -4.94
C LEU A 211 13.27 -7.49 -3.91
N ARG A 212 14.25 -6.59 -3.92
CA ARG A 212 14.26 -5.40 -3.05
C ARG A 212 13.08 -4.47 -3.32
N GLY A 213 12.59 -4.45 -4.56
CA GLY A 213 11.38 -3.72 -4.96
C GLY A 213 10.07 -4.51 -4.88
N VAL A 214 10.12 -5.81 -4.57
CA VAL A 214 8.95 -6.71 -4.47
C VAL A 214 8.62 -7.06 -3.02
N VAL A 215 9.59 -7.57 -2.26
CA VAL A 215 9.33 -8.14 -0.93
C VAL A 215 8.69 -7.13 0.05
N PRO A 216 9.11 -5.86 0.09
CA PRO A 216 8.47 -4.88 0.97
C PRO A 216 7.03 -4.51 0.54
N GLU A 217 6.69 -4.65 -0.73
CA GLU A 217 5.32 -4.43 -1.24
C GLU A 217 4.39 -5.62 -0.99
N GLU A 218 4.96 -6.83 -0.88
CA GLU A 218 4.22 -8.06 -0.63
C GLU A 218 4.10 -8.38 0.87
N SER A 219 5.04 -7.92 1.69
CA SER A 219 5.06 -8.21 3.13
C SER A 219 5.60 -7.02 3.91
N PRO A 220 4.87 -6.51 4.91
CA PRO A 220 5.34 -5.42 5.76
C PRO A 220 6.73 -5.69 6.34
N ALA A 221 7.64 -4.75 6.16
CA ALA A 221 9.04 -4.90 6.56
C ALA A 221 9.26 -5.05 8.09
N SER A 222 8.22 -4.80 8.89
CA SER A 222 8.19 -5.02 10.34
C SER A 222 7.92 -6.48 10.73
N TRP A 223 7.67 -7.37 9.77
CA TRP A 223 7.41 -8.78 10.07
C TRP A 223 8.68 -9.52 10.53
N PRO A 224 8.53 -10.65 11.26
CA PRO A 224 9.66 -11.46 11.67
C PRO A 224 10.54 -11.91 10.49
N ASP A 225 11.86 -11.96 10.69
CA ASP A 225 12.84 -12.30 9.65
C ASP A 225 12.52 -13.60 8.91
N ALA A 226 12.06 -14.65 9.63
CA ALA A 226 11.71 -15.92 8.99
C ALA A 226 10.53 -15.80 8.00
N ALA A 227 9.57 -14.90 8.27
CA ALA A 227 8.47 -14.61 7.35
C ALA A 227 8.95 -13.83 6.12
N LEU A 228 9.81 -12.81 6.32
CA LEU A 228 10.39 -12.04 5.22
C LEU A 228 11.29 -12.91 4.34
N GLN A 229 12.08 -13.82 4.95
CA GLN A 229 12.88 -14.80 4.22
C GLN A 229 12.01 -15.79 3.42
N ALA A 230 10.90 -16.25 4.00
CA ALA A 230 9.96 -17.13 3.30
C ALA A 230 9.31 -16.41 2.10
N GLN A 231 8.94 -15.14 2.26
CA GLN A 231 8.45 -14.32 1.15
C GLN A 231 9.51 -14.12 0.08
N ALA A 232 10.76 -13.82 0.46
CA ALA A 232 11.85 -13.64 -0.50
C ALA A 232 12.12 -14.94 -1.32
N LEU A 233 12.10 -16.10 -0.68
CA LEU A 233 12.24 -17.42 -1.35
C LEU A 233 11.07 -17.69 -2.28
N ALA A 234 9.85 -17.44 -1.85
CA ALA A 234 8.66 -17.63 -2.68
C ALA A 234 8.69 -16.68 -3.89
N ALA A 235 8.93 -15.39 -3.68
CA ALA A 235 8.96 -14.40 -4.75
C ALA A 235 10.10 -14.69 -5.76
N ARG A 236 11.29 -15.06 -5.29
CA ARG A 236 12.44 -15.43 -6.15
C ARG A 236 12.12 -16.63 -7.00
N SER A 237 11.61 -17.70 -6.40
CA SER A 237 11.32 -18.94 -7.12
C SER A 237 10.20 -18.75 -8.14
N TYR A 238 9.15 -17.98 -7.79
CA TYR A 238 8.11 -17.58 -8.73
C TYR A 238 8.69 -16.81 -9.92
N ALA A 239 9.50 -15.78 -9.67
CA ALA A 239 10.09 -14.97 -10.73
C ALA A 239 10.98 -15.79 -11.67
N VAL A 240 11.83 -16.68 -11.12
CA VAL A 240 12.67 -17.60 -11.94
C VAL A 240 11.81 -18.56 -12.74
N PHE A 241 10.76 -19.14 -12.16
CA PHE A 241 9.82 -19.99 -12.88
C PHE A 241 9.18 -19.25 -14.05
N ARG A 242 8.75 -17.99 -13.83
CA ARG A 242 8.16 -17.15 -14.88
C ARG A 242 9.17 -16.85 -15.99
N ALA A 243 10.40 -16.49 -15.63
CA ALA A 243 11.46 -16.23 -16.60
C ALA A 243 11.75 -17.46 -17.50
N GLN A 244 11.75 -18.67 -16.92
CA GLN A 244 11.92 -19.91 -17.69
C GLN A 244 10.75 -20.16 -18.65
N THR A 245 9.51 -19.90 -18.22
CA THR A 245 8.31 -20.13 -19.04
C THR A 245 8.07 -19.04 -20.07
N ARG A 246 8.58 -17.82 -19.85
CA ARG A 246 8.46 -16.66 -20.75
C ARG A 246 9.77 -16.29 -21.48
N ALA A 247 10.72 -17.19 -21.57
CA ALA A 247 12.04 -16.91 -22.14
C ALA A 247 12.02 -16.30 -23.57
N LYS A 248 10.94 -16.53 -24.34
CA LYS A 248 10.76 -15.98 -25.69
C LYS A 248 10.01 -14.63 -25.73
N GLN A 249 9.51 -14.14 -24.60
CA GLN A 249 8.82 -12.86 -24.51
C GLN A 249 9.81 -11.71 -24.25
N ALA A 250 9.38 -10.47 -24.45
CA ALA A 250 10.20 -9.30 -24.18
C ALA A 250 10.43 -9.07 -22.68
N TRP A 251 9.54 -9.58 -21.82
CA TRP A 251 9.65 -9.53 -20.36
C TRP A 251 9.27 -10.86 -19.71
N ASP A 252 9.68 -11.04 -18.46
CA ASP A 252 9.47 -12.26 -17.68
C ASP A 252 8.29 -12.12 -16.71
N VAL A 253 8.13 -10.96 -16.09
CA VAL A 253 7.08 -10.63 -15.10
C VAL A 253 6.52 -9.24 -15.36
N ASP A 254 5.29 -9.02 -14.91
CA ASP A 254 4.60 -7.73 -14.86
C ASP A 254 4.74 -7.12 -13.45
N ASP A 255 4.76 -5.80 -13.34
CA ASP A 255 4.97 -5.07 -12.08
C ASP A 255 3.72 -4.96 -11.19
N SER A 256 2.64 -5.62 -11.56
CA SER A 256 1.34 -5.57 -10.89
C SER A 256 0.98 -6.89 -10.20
N THR A 257 -0.21 -6.93 -9.61
CA THR A 257 -0.79 -8.14 -8.98
C THR A 257 -1.04 -9.31 -9.96
N TRP A 258 -0.82 -9.14 -11.26
CA TRP A 258 -0.85 -10.23 -12.24
C TRP A 258 0.33 -11.20 -12.09
N ASP A 259 1.50 -10.68 -11.74
CA ASP A 259 2.66 -11.48 -11.36
C ASP A 259 3.08 -11.13 -9.93
N GLN A 260 3.81 -10.03 -9.70
CA GLN A 260 4.25 -9.58 -8.37
C GLN A 260 4.35 -8.05 -8.35
N VAL A 261 3.85 -7.43 -7.31
CA VAL A 261 3.94 -5.97 -7.19
C VAL A 261 5.41 -5.56 -7.07
N TYR A 262 5.89 -4.79 -8.07
CA TYR A 262 7.25 -4.28 -8.13
C TYR A 262 7.23 -2.76 -8.21
N ARG A 263 7.94 -2.08 -7.29
CA ARG A 263 7.93 -0.61 -7.18
C ARG A 263 9.31 0.03 -7.27
N GLY A 264 10.29 -0.70 -7.82
CA GLY A 264 11.63 -0.19 -8.04
C GLY A 264 12.35 0.18 -6.76
N TRP A 265 13.26 1.16 -6.85
CA TRP A 265 14.18 1.51 -5.78
C TRP A 265 13.50 2.14 -4.54
N TRP A 266 12.43 2.91 -4.74
CA TRP A 266 11.74 3.59 -3.62
C TRP A 266 11.01 2.64 -2.68
N ALA A 267 10.74 1.40 -3.09
CA ALA A 267 10.13 0.39 -2.23
C ALA A 267 11.12 -0.28 -1.28
N GLU A 268 12.43 -0.17 -1.51
CA GLU A 268 13.46 -0.91 -0.77
C GLU A 268 13.43 -0.60 0.73
N HIS A 269 13.54 -1.65 1.56
CA HIS A 269 13.59 -1.50 3.01
C HIS A 269 14.72 -2.36 3.60
N PRO A 270 15.51 -1.86 4.59
CA PRO A 270 16.64 -2.59 5.15
C PRO A 270 16.31 -3.98 5.71
N ASN A 271 15.16 -4.13 6.35
CA ASN A 271 14.77 -5.43 6.93
C ASN A 271 14.49 -6.46 5.85
N THR A 272 13.75 -6.08 4.80
CA THR A 272 13.50 -6.96 3.65
C THR A 272 14.79 -7.22 2.86
N ASN A 273 15.66 -6.20 2.72
CA ASN A 273 16.97 -6.37 2.09
C ASN A 273 17.82 -7.41 2.84
N ARG A 274 17.88 -7.38 4.19
CA ARG A 274 18.57 -8.41 4.98
C ARG A 274 17.99 -9.81 4.75
N ALA A 275 16.67 -9.95 4.68
CA ALA A 275 16.01 -11.23 4.43
C ALA A 275 16.31 -11.78 3.03
N ILE A 276 16.33 -10.89 2.02
CA ILE A 276 16.73 -11.22 0.65
C ILE A 276 18.18 -11.69 0.62
N ASP A 277 19.10 -10.93 1.23
CA ASP A 277 20.52 -11.24 1.26
C ASP A 277 20.79 -12.56 2.00
N ALA A 278 20.12 -12.83 3.11
CA ALA A 278 20.22 -14.07 3.88
C ALA A 278 19.76 -15.31 3.07
N THR A 279 18.94 -15.13 2.05
CA THR A 279 18.42 -16.19 1.18
C THR A 279 18.94 -16.08 -0.25
N ALA A 280 19.93 -15.23 -0.53
CA ALA A 280 20.42 -14.94 -1.87
C ALA A 280 20.86 -16.21 -2.60
N GLY A 281 20.41 -16.35 -3.85
CA GLY A 281 20.69 -17.51 -4.71
C GLY A 281 19.93 -18.78 -4.33
N HIS A 282 19.09 -18.79 -3.27
CA HIS A 282 18.30 -19.97 -2.91
C HIS A 282 16.94 -19.95 -3.60
N LEU A 283 16.55 -21.13 -4.11
CA LEU A 283 15.24 -21.39 -4.74
C LEU A 283 14.51 -22.51 -4.00
N VAL A 284 13.20 -22.49 -4.10
CA VAL A 284 12.31 -23.60 -3.70
C VAL A 284 12.23 -24.57 -4.88
N MET A 285 12.76 -25.77 -4.69
CA MET A 285 12.91 -26.78 -5.74
C MET A 285 11.95 -27.95 -5.55
N ALA A 286 11.23 -28.32 -6.61
CA ALA A 286 10.44 -29.55 -6.69
C ALA A 286 11.24 -30.58 -7.51
N GLY A 287 12.03 -31.41 -6.84
CA GLY A 287 13.03 -32.26 -7.50
C GLY A 287 14.12 -31.41 -8.17
N ALA A 288 14.30 -31.58 -9.48
CA ALA A 288 15.28 -30.83 -10.27
C ALA A 288 14.72 -29.52 -10.88
N GLN A 289 13.45 -29.23 -10.67
CA GLN A 289 12.78 -28.06 -11.26
C GLN A 289 12.48 -27.02 -10.20
N VAL A 290 12.48 -25.74 -10.60
CA VAL A 290 12.02 -24.64 -9.75
C VAL A 290 10.52 -24.78 -9.53
N ALA A 291 10.07 -24.71 -8.27
CA ALA A 291 8.66 -24.75 -7.93
C ALA A 291 7.96 -23.44 -8.32
N GLN A 292 6.74 -23.56 -8.79
CA GLN A 292 5.85 -22.41 -9.03
C GLN A 292 5.24 -21.95 -7.70
N THR A 293 5.92 -21.06 -7.02
CA THR A 293 5.64 -20.69 -5.63
C THR A 293 4.65 -19.51 -5.55
N TYR A 294 3.39 -19.79 -5.80
CA TYR A 294 2.30 -18.81 -5.59
C TYR A 294 2.19 -18.40 -4.12
N PHE A 295 1.76 -17.16 -3.87
CA PHE A 295 1.49 -16.64 -2.53
C PHE A 295 0.30 -15.67 -2.56
N PHE A 296 -0.30 -15.41 -1.41
CA PHE A 296 -1.51 -14.60 -1.28
C PHE A 296 -1.65 -14.10 0.16
N ALA A 297 -2.51 -13.08 0.39
CA ALA A 297 -2.55 -12.35 1.64
C ALA A 297 -2.94 -13.22 2.85
N SER A 298 -4.16 -13.79 2.90
CA SER A 298 -4.63 -14.57 4.06
C SER A 298 -5.53 -15.73 3.69
N CYS A 299 -5.47 -16.80 4.45
CA CYS A 299 -6.15 -18.09 4.20
C CYS A 299 -7.30 -18.39 5.15
N ASN A 300 -7.41 -17.65 6.26
CA ASN A 300 -8.34 -17.94 7.36
C ASN A 300 -8.24 -19.39 7.86
N GLY A 301 -6.99 -19.87 8.04
CA GLY A 301 -6.69 -21.20 8.57
C GLY A 301 -6.70 -22.35 7.57
N TRP A 302 -6.92 -22.11 6.26
CA TRP A 302 -6.86 -23.10 5.21
C TRP A 302 -6.35 -22.53 3.89
N THR A 303 -5.31 -23.15 3.32
CA THR A 303 -4.92 -22.90 1.92
C THR A 303 -5.66 -23.88 0.99
N ASP A 304 -5.53 -23.68 -0.32
CA ASP A 304 -6.18 -24.53 -1.31
C ASP A 304 -5.20 -25.20 -2.27
N SER A 305 -5.69 -26.19 -2.99
CA SER A 305 -4.95 -26.86 -4.06
C SER A 305 -5.13 -26.12 -5.38
N ASN A 306 -4.11 -26.11 -6.23
CA ASN A 306 -4.13 -25.38 -7.50
C ASN A 306 -5.29 -25.79 -8.41
N GLU A 307 -5.64 -27.10 -8.47
CA GLU A 307 -6.72 -27.60 -9.33
C GLU A 307 -8.12 -27.19 -8.83
N HIS A 308 -8.28 -26.90 -7.54
CA HIS A 308 -9.56 -26.40 -7.02
C HIS A 308 -9.83 -24.95 -7.41
N VAL A 309 -8.77 -24.17 -7.59
CA VAL A 309 -8.86 -22.74 -7.91
C VAL A 309 -8.82 -22.50 -9.41
N TRP A 310 -7.84 -23.08 -10.10
CA TRP A 310 -7.63 -22.79 -11.53
C TRP A 310 -7.89 -23.98 -12.45
N GLY A 311 -8.24 -25.16 -11.89
CA GLY A 311 -8.33 -26.40 -12.67
C GLY A 311 -6.95 -26.94 -13.04
N GLY A 312 -6.92 -27.81 -14.04
CA GLY A 312 -5.69 -28.42 -14.54
C GLY A 312 -5.16 -29.57 -13.68
N ASN A 313 -3.90 -29.95 -13.91
CA ASN A 313 -3.29 -31.07 -13.19
C ASN A 313 -2.87 -30.69 -11.77
N PRO A 314 -3.14 -31.55 -10.78
CA PRO A 314 -2.65 -31.38 -9.43
C PRO A 314 -1.13 -31.29 -9.37
N LEU A 315 -0.59 -30.23 -8.78
CA LEU A 315 0.83 -30.10 -8.49
C LEU A 315 1.14 -30.64 -7.09
N PRO A 316 2.08 -31.59 -6.92
CA PRO A 316 2.30 -32.26 -5.64
C PRO A 316 2.64 -31.33 -4.49
N TYR A 317 3.23 -30.17 -4.78
CA TYR A 317 3.67 -29.17 -3.81
C TYR A 317 2.69 -27.99 -3.66
N LEU A 318 1.57 -27.95 -4.41
CA LEU A 318 0.51 -26.92 -4.24
C LEU A 318 -0.78 -27.58 -3.72
N ARG A 319 -0.68 -28.15 -2.51
CA ARG A 319 -1.78 -28.84 -1.82
C ARG A 319 -2.38 -27.93 -0.78
N GLY A 320 -3.71 -27.98 -0.65
CA GLY A 320 -4.42 -27.34 0.45
C GLY A 320 -3.99 -27.90 1.79
N ILE A 321 -3.67 -27.06 2.75
CA ILE A 321 -3.26 -27.42 4.10
C ILE A 321 -4.11 -26.71 5.15
N ARG A 322 -4.24 -27.33 6.34
CA ARG A 322 -4.70 -26.62 7.52
C ARG A 322 -3.57 -25.72 8.04
N ASP A 323 -3.84 -24.42 8.06
CA ASP A 323 -2.88 -23.40 8.49
C ASP A 323 -3.24 -22.87 9.89
N VAL A 324 -3.17 -23.78 10.85
CA VAL A 324 -3.54 -23.53 12.26
C VAL A 324 -2.39 -23.90 13.20
N ASP A 325 -2.36 -23.24 14.35
CA ASP A 325 -1.46 -23.58 15.43
C ASP A 325 -1.88 -24.88 16.16
N PRO A 326 -1.06 -25.41 17.10
CA PRO A 326 -1.41 -26.62 17.86
C PRO A 326 -2.70 -26.52 18.68
N SER A 327 -3.20 -25.32 18.96
CA SER A 327 -4.49 -25.10 19.63
C SER A 327 -5.68 -25.07 18.65
N GLY A 328 -5.41 -25.13 17.33
CA GLY A 328 -6.40 -25.08 16.29
C GLY A 328 -6.75 -23.67 15.83
N GLN A 329 -6.06 -22.63 16.31
CA GLN A 329 -6.27 -21.25 15.86
C GLN A 329 -5.52 -20.95 14.55
N PRO A 330 -6.15 -20.26 13.58
CA PRO A 330 -5.47 -19.82 12.37
C PRO A 330 -4.20 -19.01 12.66
N TYR A 331 -3.11 -19.31 11.97
CA TYR A 331 -1.88 -18.51 12.09
C TYR A 331 -2.07 -17.08 11.56
N ASP A 332 -3.02 -16.87 10.66
CA ASP A 332 -3.40 -15.59 10.07
C ASP A 332 -4.62 -14.92 10.73
N LYS A 333 -5.00 -15.31 11.96
CA LYS A 333 -6.17 -14.78 12.69
C LYS A 333 -6.23 -13.27 12.80
N ASP A 334 -5.05 -12.61 12.82
CA ASP A 334 -4.92 -11.15 12.93
C ASP A 334 -4.85 -10.45 11.57
N ALA A 335 -5.05 -11.18 10.46
CA ALA A 335 -4.96 -10.63 9.12
C ALA A 335 -6.10 -9.64 8.82
N PRO A 336 -5.81 -8.47 8.26
CA PRO A 336 -6.84 -7.62 7.67
C PRO A 336 -7.59 -8.40 6.59
N GLY A 337 -8.93 -8.40 6.66
CA GLY A 337 -9.74 -9.15 5.70
C GLY A 337 -9.84 -10.67 5.96
N SER A 338 -9.40 -11.17 7.15
CA SER A 338 -9.68 -12.55 7.56
C SER A 338 -11.17 -12.88 7.51
N THR A 339 -12.00 -11.89 7.82
CA THR A 339 -13.44 -11.89 7.54
C THR A 339 -13.85 -10.56 6.92
N TRP A 340 -14.81 -10.58 6.00
CA TRP A 340 -15.23 -9.38 5.29
C TRP A 340 -16.69 -9.44 4.84
N THR A 341 -17.26 -8.27 4.53
CA THR A 341 -18.59 -8.10 3.97
C THR A 341 -18.57 -7.01 2.89
N THR A 342 -19.34 -7.22 1.82
CA THR A 342 -19.41 -6.24 0.72
C THR A 342 -20.27 -5.02 1.04
N GLY A 343 -21.16 -5.10 2.03
CA GLY A 343 -22.31 -4.23 2.12
C GLY A 343 -23.43 -4.69 1.18
N SER A 344 -24.57 -4.01 1.24
CA SER A 344 -25.77 -4.41 0.51
C SER A 344 -25.77 -3.94 -0.94
N LEU A 345 -26.21 -4.84 -1.84
CA LEU A 345 -26.55 -4.51 -3.23
C LEU A 345 -27.95 -5.09 -3.53
N THR A 346 -28.65 -4.51 -4.50
CA THR A 346 -29.98 -5.02 -4.92
C THR A 346 -29.85 -6.21 -5.85
N VAL A 347 -30.90 -7.04 -5.95
CA VAL A 347 -31.00 -8.11 -6.93
C VAL A 347 -30.79 -7.57 -8.35
N ALA A 348 -31.42 -6.44 -8.69
CA ALA A 348 -31.27 -5.80 -10.01
C ALA A 348 -29.81 -5.41 -10.33
N GLN A 349 -29.04 -4.96 -9.33
CA GLN A 349 -27.61 -4.68 -9.51
C GLN A 349 -26.79 -5.95 -9.77
N LEU A 350 -27.07 -7.05 -9.07
CA LEU A 350 -26.44 -8.33 -9.36
C LEU A 350 -26.82 -8.86 -10.74
N GLU A 351 -28.10 -8.78 -11.11
CA GLU A 351 -28.58 -9.15 -12.45
C GLU A 351 -27.89 -8.35 -13.56
N ALA A 352 -27.72 -7.03 -13.37
CA ALA A 352 -27.00 -6.20 -14.32
C ALA A 352 -25.55 -6.65 -14.52
N MET A 353 -24.88 -7.06 -13.44
CA MET A 353 -23.52 -7.63 -13.53
C MET A 353 -23.49 -8.98 -14.26
N LEU A 354 -24.50 -9.84 -14.04
CA LEU A 354 -24.60 -11.12 -14.72
C LEU A 354 -24.91 -10.94 -16.21
N LYS A 355 -25.79 -9.99 -16.55
CA LYS A 355 -26.17 -9.64 -17.94
C LYS A 355 -25.04 -9.04 -18.77
N ALA A 356 -24.00 -8.49 -18.12
CA ALA A 356 -22.84 -7.94 -18.82
C ALA A 356 -22.06 -8.98 -19.66
N ASP A 357 -22.40 -10.28 -19.52
CA ASP A 357 -21.82 -11.36 -20.30
C ASP A 357 -22.94 -12.39 -20.63
N PRO A 358 -23.16 -12.70 -21.91
CA PRO A 358 -24.16 -13.68 -22.32
C PRO A 358 -23.97 -15.07 -21.68
N GLY A 359 -22.72 -15.42 -21.35
CA GLY A 359 -22.39 -16.67 -20.67
C GLY A 359 -22.92 -16.77 -19.24
N THR A 360 -23.27 -15.65 -18.60
CA THR A 360 -23.79 -15.58 -17.23
C THR A 360 -25.18 -14.95 -17.11
N ASP A 361 -25.76 -14.45 -18.21
CA ASP A 361 -27.10 -13.91 -18.22
C ASP A 361 -28.14 -15.04 -18.02
N VAL A 362 -28.90 -14.95 -16.95
CA VAL A 362 -30.01 -15.88 -16.59
C VAL A 362 -31.36 -15.19 -16.59
N GLY A 363 -31.46 -13.98 -17.12
CA GLY A 363 -32.67 -13.16 -17.02
C GLY A 363 -32.90 -12.65 -15.60
N SER A 364 -34.15 -12.79 -15.10
CA SER A 364 -34.45 -12.45 -13.70
C SER A 364 -33.97 -13.55 -12.78
N LEU A 365 -33.14 -13.21 -11.81
CA LEU A 365 -32.48 -14.13 -10.89
C LEU A 365 -33.51 -14.78 -9.93
N GLN A 366 -33.45 -16.09 -9.79
CA GLN A 366 -34.33 -16.89 -8.90
C GLN A 366 -33.54 -17.53 -7.76
N SER A 367 -32.30 -17.99 -8.02
CA SER A 367 -31.48 -18.58 -6.96
C SER A 367 -29.99 -18.53 -7.29
N VAL A 368 -29.18 -18.58 -6.22
CA VAL A 368 -27.72 -18.72 -6.28
C VAL A 368 -27.35 -19.99 -5.48
N ASP A 369 -26.67 -20.93 -6.12
CA ASP A 369 -26.20 -22.18 -5.49
C ASP A 369 -24.68 -22.10 -5.28
N LEU A 370 -24.24 -22.13 -4.03
CA LEU A 370 -22.88 -22.08 -3.55
C LEU A 370 -22.44 -23.38 -2.87
N SER A 371 -23.05 -24.52 -3.24
CA SER A 371 -22.81 -25.81 -2.59
C SER A 371 -21.51 -26.50 -3.00
N THR A 372 -20.98 -26.18 -4.21
CA THR A 372 -19.76 -26.79 -4.72
C THR A 372 -18.53 -26.08 -4.16
N ARG A 373 -17.94 -26.66 -3.10
CA ARG A 373 -16.80 -26.10 -2.36
C ARG A 373 -15.65 -27.07 -2.23
N ALA A 374 -14.45 -26.51 -2.18
CA ALA A 374 -13.23 -27.20 -1.77
C ALA A 374 -13.24 -27.47 -0.24
N PRO A 375 -12.36 -28.34 0.28
CA PRO A 375 -12.19 -28.57 1.72
C PRO A 375 -11.87 -27.30 2.53
N SER A 376 -11.25 -26.30 1.91
CA SER A 376 -10.97 -24.97 2.48
C SER A 376 -12.23 -24.14 2.72
N GLY A 377 -13.36 -24.52 2.16
CA GLY A 377 -14.58 -23.73 2.12
C GLY A 377 -14.69 -22.81 0.90
N ARG A 378 -13.65 -22.65 0.09
CA ARG A 378 -13.68 -21.85 -1.14
C ARG A 378 -14.61 -22.47 -2.16
N LEU A 379 -15.31 -21.63 -2.91
CA LEU A 379 -16.18 -22.05 -3.99
C LEU A 379 -15.33 -22.63 -5.15
N MET A 380 -15.77 -23.73 -5.69
CA MET A 380 -15.23 -24.33 -6.92
C MET A 380 -16.15 -24.07 -8.12
N SER A 381 -17.42 -23.80 -7.87
CA SER A 381 -18.41 -23.45 -8.89
C SER A 381 -19.56 -22.68 -8.24
N ILE A 382 -20.13 -21.74 -8.98
CA ILE A 382 -21.32 -20.99 -8.60
C ILE A 382 -22.38 -21.28 -9.66
N LYS A 383 -23.56 -21.76 -9.25
CA LYS A 383 -24.71 -21.88 -10.17
C LYS A 383 -25.69 -20.75 -9.92
N VAL A 384 -26.04 -20.04 -10.97
CA VAL A 384 -27.09 -19.03 -10.93
C VAL A 384 -28.26 -19.52 -11.78
N THR A 385 -29.47 -19.44 -11.23
CA THR A 385 -30.70 -19.84 -11.91
C THR A 385 -31.63 -18.65 -12.00
N GLY A 386 -32.24 -18.45 -13.15
CA GLY A 386 -33.19 -17.40 -13.40
C GLY A 386 -34.18 -17.77 -14.51
N THR A 387 -34.96 -16.82 -14.98
CA THR A 387 -36.00 -17.03 -16.01
C THR A 387 -35.45 -17.51 -17.35
N GLY A 388 -34.18 -17.24 -17.64
CA GLY A 388 -33.45 -17.68 -18.85
C GLY A 388 -32.73 -19.04 -18.67
N GLY A 389 -32.89 -19.71 -17.54
CA GLY A 389 -32.27 -21.01 -17.25
C GLY A 389 -31.21 -20.97 -16.18
N THR A 390 -30.35 -22.00 -16.15
CA THR A 390 -29.25 -22.13 -15.18
C THR A 390 -27.91 -22.02 -15.86
N LYS A 391 -27.00 -21.25 -15.27
CA LYS A 391 -25.60 -21.09 -15.70
C LYS A 391 -24.64 -21.45 -14.57
N SER A 392 -23.52 -22.08 -14.92
CA SER A 392 -22.40 -22.32 -14.00
C SER A 392 -21.30 -21.29 -14.27
N ILE A 393 -20.81 -20.65 -13.20
CA ILE A 393 -19.83 -19.57 -13.27
C ILE A 393 -18.61 -19.97 -12.44
N ALA A 394 -17.41 -19.79 -12.98
CA ALA A 394 -16.19 -19.92 -12.19
C ALA A 394 -16.16 -18.80 -11.12
N PRO A 395 -15.83 -19.12 -9.87
CA PRO A 395 -15.87 -18.14 -8.77
C PRO A 395 -14.98 -16.92 -9.02
N GLU A 396 -13.81 -17.11 -9.62
CA GLU A 396 -12.86 -16.05 -9.98
C GLU A 396 -13.44 -15.10 -11.04
N THR A 397 -14.20 -15.66 -11.99
CA THR A 397 -14.90 -14.86 -13.01
C THR A 397 -15.98 -13.99 -12.37
N LEU A 398 -16.76 -14.53 -11.43
CA LEU A 398 -17.72 -13.73 -10.68
C LEU A 398 -17.03 -12.65 -9.85
N GLN A 399 -15.96 -13.02 -9.13
CA GLN A 399 -15.18 -12.09 -8.29
C GLN A 399 -14.62 -10.94 -9.12
N ALA A 400 -13.94 -11.22 -10.23
CA ALA A 400 -13.35 -10.21 -11.10
C ALA A 400 -14.40 -9.26 -11.67
N ARG A 401 -15.54 -9.83 -12.13
CA ARG A 401 -16.65 -9.04 -12.69
C ARG A 401 -17.32 -8.20 -11.61
N PHE A 402 -17.63 -8.78 -10.46
CA PHE A 402 -18.17 -8.05 -9.32
C PHE A 402 -17.27 -6.88 -8.94
N ASN A 403 -15.97 -7.12 -8.76
CA ASN A 403 -15.04 -6.10 -8.36
C ASN A 403 -14.90 -4.96 -9.37
N ARG A 404 -15.08 -5.25 -10.66
CA ARG A 404 -15.08 -4.23 -11.73
C ARG A 404 -16.39 -3.44 -11.81
N LEU A 405 -17.54 -4.10 -11.62
CA LEU A 405 -18.88 -3.53 -11.90
C LEU A 405 -19.66 -3.15 -10.64
N ARG A 406 -19.11 -3.40 -9.44
CA ARG A 406 -19.81 -3.14 -8.17
C ARG A 406 -20.21 -1.66 -8.06
N PRO A 407 -21.38 -1.37 -7.46
CA PRO A 407 -21.83 -0.02 -7.21
C PRO A 407 -20.88 0.76 -6.27
N PRO A 408 -20.83 2.08 -6.39
CA PRO A 408 -20.13 2.92 -5.40
C PRO A 408 -20.59 2.59 -3.96
N GLY A 409 -19.63 2.53 -3.03
CA GLY A 409 -19.89 2.17 -1.63
C GLY A 409 -20.00 0.66 -1.33
N VAL A 410 -20.12 -0.19 -2.35
CA VAL A 410 -20.04 -1.64 -2.17
C VAL A 410 -18.58 -2.08 -2.21
N LYS A 411 -18.12 -2.75 -1.14
CA LYS A 411 -16.73 -3.24 -1.02
C LYS A 411 -16.47 -4.42 -1.95
N PRO A 412 -15.22 -4.66 -2.37
CA PRO A 412 -14.88 -5.78 -3.24
C PRO A 412 -15.04 -7.13 -2.54
N LEU A 413 -15.20 -8.18 -3.34
CA LEU A 413 -15.00 -9.58 -2.92
C LEU A 413 -13.48 -9.81 -2.79
N LEU A 414 -13.00 -10.14 -1.58
CA LEU A 414 -11.57 -10.32 -1.35
C LEU A 414 -11.07 -11.73 -1.69
N SER A 415 -11.98 -12.71 -1.73
CA SER A 415 -11.69 -14.10 -2.06
C SER A 415 -12.91 -14.78 -2.67
N THR A 416 -12.75 -16.02 -3.07
CA THR A 416 -13.85 -16.90 -3.50
C THR A 416 -14.45 -17.73 -2.35
N ASN A 417 -14.08 -17.42 -1.10
CA ASN A 417 -14.67 -18.06 0.08
C ASN A 417 -15.74 -17.15 0.72
N PHE A 418 -16.97 -17.22 0.21
CA PHE A 418 -18.07 -16.39 0.68
C PHE A 418 -19.42 -17.13 0.69
N SER A 419 -20.39 -16.56 1.39
CA SER A 419 -21.81 -16.89 1.40
C SER A 419 -22.62 -15.67 0.99
N VAL A 420 -23.91 -15.89 0.71
CA VAL A 420 -24.90 -14.84 0.43
C VAL A 420 -25.83 -14.71 1.62
N ARG A 421 -26.06 -13.49 2.07
CA ARG A 421 -27.09 -13.16 3.04
C ARG A 421 -28.10 -12.20 2.41
N TRP A 422 -29.37 -12.64 2.35
CA TRP A 422 -30.45 -11.79 1.88
C TRP A 422 -30.97 -10.89 2.98
N THR A 423 -31.31 -9.66 2.60
CA THR A 423 -31.94 -8.68 3.49
C THR A 423 -33.25 -8.23 2.84
N THR A 424 -34.37 -8.35 3.55
CA THR A 424 -35.66 -7.87 3.03
C THR A 424 -35.67 -6.35 2.92
N ALA A 425 -36.47 -5.81 1.99
CA ALA A 425 -36.60 -4.36 1.79
C ALA A 425 -37.04 -3.64 3.07
N GLU A 426 -37.75 -4.31 3.95
CA GLU A 426 -38.17 -3.77 5.26
C GLU A 426 -37.00 -3.67 6.23
N ALA A 427 -36.12 -4.67 6.30
CA ALA A 427 -34.93 -4.65 7.12
C ALA A 427 -33.89 -3.60 6.62
N VAL A 428 -33.82 -3.39 5.30
CA VAL A 428 -33.00 -2.29 4.73
C VAL A 428 -33.53 -0.94 5.15
N ARG A 429 -34.85 -0.72 5.08
CA ARG A 429 -35.49 0.52 5.55
C ARG A 429 -35.29 0.75 7.04
N GLN A 430 -35.42 -0.28 7.86
CA GLN A 430 -35.17 -0.20 9.31
C GLN A 430 -33.71 0.13 9.63
N THR A 431 -32.75 -0.45 8.91
CA THR A 431 -31.34 -0.14 9.09
C THR A 431 -31.01 1.29 8.67
N GLN A 432 -31.58 1.77 7.57
CA GLN A 432 -31.44 3.16 7.13
C GLN A 432 -32.13 4.13 8.07
N ALA A 433 -33.32 3.81 8.56
CA ALA A 433 -34.04 4.63 9.55
C ALA A 433 -33.30 4.70 10.90
N ASN A 434 -32.67 3.60 11.33
CA ASN A 434 -31.85 3.58 12.55
C ASN A 434 -30.51 4.32 12.38
N ALA A 435 -29.94 4.34 11.16
CA ALA A 435 -28.77 5.13 10.86
C ALA A 435 -29.04 6.65 10.80
N THR A 436 -30.29 7.03 10.47
CA THR A 436 -30.76 8.43 10.49
C THR A 436 -31.33 8.87 11.84
N ALA A 437 -31.69 7.92 12.72
CA ALA A 437 -32.12 8.20 14.08
C ALA A 437 -30.91 8.34 15.03
N VAL A 438 -30.15 9.41 14.89
CA VAL A 438 -29.27 9.87 15.97
C VAL A 438 -30.18 10.35 17.11
N PRO A 439 -30.11 9.76 18.32
CA PRO A 439 -30.91 10.26 19.44
C PRO A 439 -30.49 11.71 19.70
N PRO A 440 -31.45 12.63 19.95
CA PRO A 440 -31.14 14.01 20.24
C PRO A 440 -30.23 14.06 21.47
N ARG A 441 -29.05 14.64 21.32
CA ARG A 441 -28.10 14.90 22.38
C ARG A 441 -28.81 15.74 23.46
N GLN A 442 -29.09 15.14 24.60
CA GLN A 442 -29.61 15.88 25.76
C GLN A 442 -28.55 16.90 26.15
N THR A 443 -28.89 18.17 25.95
CA THR A 443 -28.12 19.29 26.50
C THR A 443 -28.16 19.21 28.02
N PRO A 444 -27.04 19.31 28.73
CA PRO A 444 -27.04 19.39 30.18
C PRO A 444 -27.66 20.73 30.60
N LYS A 445 -28.71 20.68 31.42
CA LYS A 445 -29.32 21.82 32.10
C LYS A 445 -28.35 22.27 33.19
N PRO A 446 -28.02 23.56 33.33
CA PRO A 446 -27.14 24.00 34.40
C PRO A 446 -27.93 24.11 35.72
N GLY A 447 -27.37 23.58 36.79
CA GLY A 447 -27.72 23.95 38.15
C GLY A 447 -28.12 22.80 39.06
N GLY A 448 -27.38 22.65 40.16
CA GLY A 448 -27.80 21.93 41.34
C GLY A 448 -26.85 20.84 41.80
N GLY A 449 -25.91 21.16 42.68
CA GLY A 449 -25.03 20.20 43.31
C GLY A 449 -25.80 19.23 44.24
N ALA A 450 -25.44 17.97 44.15
CA ALA A 450 -25.63 16.99 45.23
C ALA A 450 -24.58 15.91 45.07
N THR A 451 -23.70 15.87 46.04
CA THR A 451 -22.71 14.84 46.26
C THR A 451 -23.43 13.51 46.55
N THR A 452 -23.27 12.51 45.67
CA THR A 452 -23.66 11.15 46.04
C THR A 452 -22.43 10.23 45.88
N VAL A 453 -21.94 9.78 47.01
CA VAL A 453 -20.90 8.80 47.18
C VAL A 453 -21.43 7.44 46.70
N ILE A 454 -20.78 6.81 45.77
CA ILE A 454 -20.99 5.39 45.41
C ILE A 454 -19.81 4.57 45.95
N PRO A 455 -20.08 3.50 46.73
CA PRO A 455 -19.02 2.71 47.37
C PRO A 455 -18.38 1.68 46.37
N GLY A 456 -17.09 1.66 46.39
CA GLY A 456 -16.18 0.53 46.33
C GLY A 456 -16.33 -0.55 45.24
N VAL A 457 -15.50 -0.44 44.22
CA VAL A 457 -14.99 -1.66 43.55
C VAL A 457 -13.47 -1.69 43.76
N ARG A 458 -13.03 -2.68 44.51
CA ARG A 458 -11.61 -2.92 44.79
C ARG A 458 -10.91 -3.48 43.55
N SER A 459 -9.87 -2.82 43.13
CA SER A 459 -8.88 -3.38 42.21
C SER A 459 -8.08 -4.47 42.91
N GLY A 460 -8.25 -5.68 42.46
CA GLY A 460 -7.38 -6.82 42.88
C GLY A 460 -6.17 -6.86 41.96
N ILE A 461 -5.00 -6.51 42.53
CA ILE A 461 -3.70 -6.77 41.93
C ILE A 461 -3.36 -8.21 42.24
N LEU A 462 -3.26 -9.10 41.25
CA LEU A 462 -2.69 -10.42 41.37
C LEU A 462 -1.18 -10.32 41.12
N ALA A 463 -0.41 -10.40 42.19
CA ALA A 463 1.02 -10.59 42.17
C ALA A 463 1.33 -12.05 41.82
N LEU A 464 2.18 -12.29 40.84
CA LEU A 464 2.80 -13.59 40.59
C LEU A 464 4.07 -13.72 41.38
N PRO A 465 4.41 -14.92 41.92
CA PRO A 465 5.53 -15.13 42.82
C PRO A 465 6.88 -15.19 42.09
N GLY A 466 7.89 -14.66 42.74
CA GLY A 466 9.25 -14.52 42.25
C GLY A 466 9.98 -15.87 42.04
N VAL A 467 10.80 -15.90 41.04
CA VAL A 467 11.82 -16.92 40.81
C VAL A 467 13.16 -16.39 41.35
N ASN A 468 13.65 -17.06 42.39
CA ASN A 468 14.96 -16.83 42.98
C ASN A 468 16.04 -17.44 42.07
N LEU A 469 16.96 -16.66 41.55
CA LEU A 469 18.18 -17.14 40.94
C LEU A 469 19.35 -16.99 41.96
N LEU A 470 19.85 -18.12 42.40
CA LEU A 470 21.04 -18.27 43.23
C LEU A 470 22.30 -17.77 42.50
N ALA A 471 23.04 -16.90 43.15
CA ALA A 471 24.40 -16.53 42.77
C ALA A 471 25.41 -17.56 43.31
N PRO A 472 26.49 -17.87 42.58
CA PRO A 472 27.61 -18.64 43.13
C PRO A 472 28.58 -17.70 43.85
N THR A 473 28.88 -18.07 45.10
CA THR A 473 29.92 -17.46 45.93
C THR A 473 31.30 -18.00 45.58
N GLY A 474 32.27 -17.11 45.35
CA GLY A 474 33.70 -17.41 45.36
C GLY A 474 34.48 -16.19 45.87
N PRO A 475 35.60 -16.37 46.58
CA PRO A 475 36.12 -15.39 47.52
C PRO A 475 36.93 -14.26 46.88
N ALA A 476 36.83 -13.08 47.50
CA ALA A 476 37.57 -11.87 47.16
C ALA A 476 39.00 -11.87 47.77
N ALA A 477 39.95 -11.31 47.00
CA ALA A 477 41.24 -10.84 47.47
C ALA A 477 41.29 -9.30 47.48
N PRO A 478 42.00 -8.64 48.37
CA PRO A 478 41.92 -7.21 48.60
C PRO A 478 42.77 -6.39 47.62
N GLY A 479 42.21 -5.38 47.01
CA GLY A 479 42.91 -4.43 46.14
C GLY A 479 42.59 -3.00 46.54
N GLY A 480 43.54 -2.11 46.44
CA GLY A 480 43.61 -0.76 46.92
C GLY A 480 42.61 0.26 46.37
N PRO A 481 42.70 1.53 46.81
CA PRO A 481 41.64 2.53 46.64
C PRO A 481 41.49 2.97 45.18
N VAL A 482 40.25 2.85 44.67
CA VAL A 482 39.83 3.40 43.39
C VAL A 482 39.64 4.91 43.52
N PRO A 483 40.22 5.76 42.64
CA PRO A 483 39.97 7.20 42.65
C PRO A 483 38.49 7.45 42.34
N ALA A 484 37.88 8.39 43.08
CA ALA A 484 36.52 8.85 42.84
C ALA A 484 36.34 9.35 41.42
N ALA A 485 35.39 8.75 40.69
CA ALA A 485 34.97 9.22 39.40
C ALA A 485 34.38 10.64 39.54
N THR A 486 34.97 11.58 38.84
CA THR A 486 34.45 12.93 38.67
C THR A 486 33.08 12.81 37.97
N PRO A 487 32.01 13.44 38.49
CA PRO A 487 30.71 13.41 37.79
C PRO A 487 30.84 14.05 36.42
N THR A 488 30.53 13.28 35.39
CA THR A 488 30.39 13.80 34.01
C THR A 488 29.34 14.93 34.03
N PRO A 489 29.65 16.12 33.55
CA PRO A 489 28.67 17.21 33.51
C PRO A 489 27.48 16.76 32.65
N VAL A 490 26.28 16.88 33.20
CA VAL A 490 25.02 16.78 32.44
C VAL A 490 25.10 17.81 31.31
N PRO A 491 24.95 17.40 30.04
CA PRO A 491 24.99 18.37 28.96
C PRO A 491 23.87 19.41 29.16
N THR A 492 24.27 20.67 29.29
CA THR A 492 23.35 21.79 29.30
C THR A 492 22.55 21.74 28.00
N PRO A 493 21.23 21.92 28.02
CA PRO A 493 20.42 22.02 26.79
C PRO A 493 21.04 23.10 25.90
N VAL A 494 21.55 22.71 24.73
CA VAL A 494 22.01 23.65 23.73
C VAL A 494 20.76 24.41 23.25
N PRO A 495 20.71 25.75 23.37
CA PRO A 495 19.63 26.51 22.78
C PRO A 495 19.57 26.21 21.27
N PRO A 496 18.39 26.14 20.66
CA PRO A 496 18.29 25.88 19.22
C PRO A 496 19.16 26.87 18.46
N PRO A 497 19.86 26.42 17.41
CA PRO A 497 20.79 27.28 16.68
C PRO A 497 20.04 28.48 16.11
N THR A 498 20.52 29.67 16.36
CA THR A 498 19.97 30.94 15.88
C THR A 498 20.19 31.16 14.38
N ARG A 499 20.90 30.25 13.72
CA ARG A 499 21.10 30.21 12.25
C ARG A 499 21.39 28.76 11.85
N TYR A 500 20.66 28.27 10.85
CA TYR A 500 20.98 27.01 10.19
C TYR A 500 22.23 27.22 9.33
N ASP A 501 23.32 26.52 9.65
CA ASP A 501 24.44 26.39 8.74
C ASP A 501 24.11 25.30 7.73
N LEU A 502 23.62 25.68 6.56
CA LEU A 502 23.28 24.81 5.44
C LEU A 502 24.51 24.10 4.84
N THR A 503 25.72 24.39 5.34
CA THR A 503 26.98 23.86 4.79
C THR A 503 27.60 22.75 5.65
N ALA A 504 27.12 22.51 6.86
CA ALA A 504 27.65 21.48 7.74
C ALA A 504 27.09 20.10 7.35
N ALA A 505 27.91 19.28 6.73
CA ALA A 505 27.60 17.86 6.54
C ALA A 505 27.48 17.19 7.90
N MET A 506 26.28 16.73 8.28
CA MET A 506 26.08 15.94 9.48
C MET A 506 26.65 14.54 9.27
N PRO A 507 27.47 14.00 10.20
CA PRO A 507 27.97 12.64 10.09
C PRO A 507 26.81 11.62 10.13
N ALA A 508 26.97 10.51 9.44
CA ALA A 508 26.05 9.39 9.53
C ALA A 508 25.77 9.00 10.99
N ARG A 509 24.49 8.81 11.35
CA ARG A 509 24.13 8.44 12.72
C ARG A 509 24.75 7.09 13.10
N PRO A 510 25.31 6.95 14.33
CA PRO A 510 25.96 5.71 14.77
C PRO A 510 24.99 4.55 15.05
N ASP A 511 23.68 4.79 15.06
CA ASP A 511 22.65 3.82 15.46
C ASP A 511 22.24 2.82 14.36
N GLY A 512 22.84 2.91 13.16
CA GLY A 512 22.58 1.98 12.06
C GLY A 512 21.19 2.11 11.43
N LEU A 513 20.41 3.11 11.81
CA LEU A 513 19.12 3.42 11.16
C LEU A 513 19.36 4.05 9.79
N THR A 514 18.51 3.69 8.84
CA THR A 514 18.57 4.26 7.48
C THR A 514 18.17 5.72 7.52
N ASN A 515 19.08 6.58 7.05
CA ASN A 515 18.85 8.03 6.91
C ASN A 515 18.90 8.38 5.44
N GLN A 516 18.02 9.29 5.04
CA GLN A 516 18.12 9.99 3.76
C GLN A 516 18.64 11.41 4.01
N TYR A 517 19.77 11.73 3.40
CA TYR A 517 20.35 13.08 3.46
C TYR A 517 19.83 13.94 2.32
N PHE A 518 19.46 15.19 2.61
CA PHE A 518 18.96 16.17 1.67
C PHE A 518 20.01 17.30 1.53
N PRO A 519 20.87 17.27 0.50
CA PRO A 519 21.97 18.21 0.37
C PRO A 519 21.51 19.68 0.18
N GLU A 520 20.31 19.88 -0.35
CA GLU A 520 19.72 21.20 -0.56
C GLU A 520 19.41 21.93 0.75
N THR A 521 19.20 21.21 1.82
CA THR A 521 18.89 21.77 3.15
C THR A 521 19.92 21.38 4.21
N GLY A 522 20.79 20.41 3.91
CA GLY A 522 21.79 19.91 4.83
C GLY A 522 21.25 19.06 5.98
N HIS A 523 20.01 18.51 5.84
CA HIS A 523 19.34 17.74 6.88
C HIS A 523 19.09 16.28 6.48
N ASN A 524 19.01 15.43 7.51
CA ASN A 524 18.65 14.02 7.37
C ASN A 524 17.20 13.80 7.76
N VAL A 525 16.56 12.81 7.14
CA VAL A 525 15.32 12.21 7.62
C VAL A 525 15.61 10.74 7.87
N GLY A 526 15.29 10.22 9.07
CA GLY A 526 15.64 8.85 9.44
C GLY A 526 14.52 8.09 10.13
N GLY A 527 14.71 6.77 10.27
CA GLY A 527 13.85 5.90 11.07
C GLY A 527 12.36 5.98 10.69
N ALA A 528 11.50 6.06 11.71
CA ALA A 528 10.06 6.16 11.53
C ALA A 528 9.61 7.38 10.73
N PHE A 529 10.31 8.53 10.88
CA PHE A 529 10.02 9.72 10.08
C PHE A 529 10.30 9.51 8.60
N LEU A 530 11.38 8.82 8.25
CA LEU A 530 11.68 8.52 6.86
C LEU A 530 10.65 7.57 6.26
N ASN A 531 10.25 6.54 6.99
CA ASN A 531 9.20 5.62 6.54
C ASN A 531 7.90 6.38 6.27
N PHE A 532 7.45 7.17 7.24
CA PHE A 532 6.23 7.97 7.10
C PHE A 532 6.35 8.99 5.94
N PHE A 533 7.48 9.68 5.84
CA PHE A 533 7.76 10.63 4.77
C PHE A 533 7.65 9.98 3.38
N ILE A 534 8.28 8.81 3.20
CA ILE A 534 8.24 8.07 1.94
C ILE A 534 6.82 7.55 1.65
N GLU A 535 6.17 6.97 2.66
CA GLU A 535 4.84 6.36 2.51
C GLU A 535 3.73 7.36 2.19
N HIS A 536 3.91 8.63 2.55
CA HIS A 536 2.87 9.65 2.45
C HIS A 536 3.23 10.80 1.50
N GLY A 537 3.96 10.53 0.41
CA GLY A 537 4.17 11.48 -0.68
C GLY A 537 5.43 12.36 -0.59
N GLY A 538 6.30 12.11 0.36
CA GLY A 538 7.67 12.65 0.40
C GLY A 538 7.77 14.15 0.20
N LEU A 539 8.67 14.55 -0.72
CA LEU A 539 8.94 15.96 -1.04
C LEU A 539 7.70 16.73 -1.54
N GLU A 540 6.77 16.06 -2.19
CA GLU A 540 5.60 16.74 -2.77
C GLU A 540 4.64 17.19 -1.68
N LEU A 541 4.37 16.34 -0.67
CA LEU A 541 3.48 16.69 0.44
C LEU A 541 4.20 17.43 1.57
N PHE A 542 5.38 16.98 1.98
CA PHE A 542 6.06 17.55 3.14
C PHE A 542 7.10 18.62 2.78
N GLY A 543 7.63 18.60 1.55
CA GLY A 543 8.78 19.42 1.16
C GLY A 543 10.07 18.91 1.77
N MET A 544 11.15 19.70 1.60
CA MET A 544 12.47 19.39 2.17
C MET A 544 12.45 19.45 3.69
N PRO A 545 13.22 18.61 4.41
CA PRO A 545 13.42 18.75 5.84
C PRO A 545 14.09 20.08 6.18
N ARG A 546 13.68 20.70 7.26
CA ARG A 546 14.20 21.98 7.75
C ARG A 546 14.91 21.86 9.10
N THR A 547 14.81 20.70 9.74
CA THR A 547 15.54 20.37 10.95
C THR A 547 15.95 18.91 10.95
N GLU A 548 16.88 18.54 11.82
CA GLU A 548 17.02 17.18 12.32
C GLU A 548 15.83 16.87 13.25
N GLU A 549 15.76 15.63 13.74
CA GLU A 549 14.82 15.25 14.80
C GLU A 549 15.11 16.08 16.08
N LEU A 550 14.08 16.70 16.63
CA LEU A 550 14.13 17.54 17.82
C LEU A 550 13.22 16.98 18.91
N LEU A 551 13.58 17.19 20.17
CA LEU A 551 12.68 16.96 21.30
C LEU A 551 11.99 18.29 21.65
N GLU A 552 10.68 18.39 21.40
CA GLU A 552 9.85 19.57 21.66
C GLU A 552 8.60 19.15 22.42
N ASP A 553 8.34 19.79 23.58
CA ASP A 553 7.21 19.49 24.47
C ASP A 553 7.08 17.98 24.84
N GLY A 554 8.23 17.30 24.99
CA GLY A 554 8.29 15.89 25.33
C GLY A 554 8.02 14.95 24.16
N ARG A 555 7.89 15.44 22.93
CA ARG A 555 7.72 14.66 21.69
C ARG A 555 8.92 14.80 20.78
N THR A 556 9.29 13.72 20.12
CA THR A 556 10.25 13.80 19.02
C THR A 556 9.52 14.33 17.80
N VAL A 557 10.04 15.43 17.21
CA VAL A 557 9.44 16.10 16.06
C VAL A 557 10.50 16.37 15.00
N GLN A 558 10.07 16.50 13.74
CA GLN A 558 10.90 16.98 12.66
C GLN A 558 10.10 17.96 11.79
N TYR A 559 10.71 19.10 11.44
CA TYR A 559 10.10 20.11 10.60
C TYR A 559 10.50 19.95 9.14
N PHE A 560 9.50 20.14 8.28
CA PHE A 560 9.61 20.17 6.83
C PHE A 560 9.06 21.49 6.29
N GLN A 561 9.28 21.79 5.03
CA GLN A 561 8.78 23.03 4.41
C GLN A 561 7.26 23.21 4.55
N ARG A 562 6.49 22.11 4.49
CA ARG A 562 5.02 22.13 4.46
C ARG A 562 4.36 21.50 5.66
N ALA A 563 5.11 20.87 6.54
CA ALA A 563 4.58 20.12 7.67
C ALA A 563 5.54 20.06 8.85
N ARG A 564 5.03 19.69 10.03
CA ARG A 564 5.79 19.15 11.15
C ARG A 564 5.30 17.73 11.40
N LEU A 565 6.20 16.77 11.44
CA LEU A 565 5.91 15.39 11.82
C LEU A 565 6.24 15.19 13.30
N GLU A 566 5.44 14.39 14.00
CA GLU A 566 5.60 14.05 15.42
C GLU A 566 5.61 12.53 15.59
N PHE A 567 6.54 12.03 16.40
CA PHE A 567 6.59 10.63 16.80
C PHE A 567 5.80 10.42 18.09
N ALA A 568 4.79 9.56 18.02
CA ALA A 568 3.93 9.18 19.14
C ALA A 568 4.47 7.90 19.80
N VAL A 569 5.21 8.05 20.90
CA VAL A 569 5.86 6.93 21.61
C VAL A 569 4.87 5.86 22.07
N ASP A 570 3.68 6.27 22.46
CA ASP A 570 2.57 5.39 22.87
C ASP A 570 1.98 4.57 21.71
N LYS A 571 2.30 4.93 20.46
CA LYS A 571 1.86 4.27 19.23
C LYS A 571 3.02 3.65 18.45
N ALA A 572 4.21 3.57 19.06
CA ALA A 572 5.38 3.01 18.41
C ALA A 572 5.12 1.58 17.88
N GLY A 573 5.55 1.30 16.64
CA GLY A 573 5.31 0.03 15.96
C GLY A 573 3.90 -0.12 15.36
N THR A 574 3.08 0.93 15.36
CA THR A 574 1.79 0.98 14.66
C THR A 574 1.87 1.93 13.45
N PRO A 575 0.93 1.85 12.50
CA PRO A 575 0.85 2.82 11.39
C PRO A 575 0.65 4.28 11.83
N TYR A 576 0.37 4.52 13.10
CA TYR A 576 0.11 5.83 13.69
C TYR A 576 1.26 6.33 14.57
N GLU A 577 2.44 5.67 14.51
CA GLU A 577 3.60 6.08 15.31
C GLU A 577 4.17 7.44 14.89
N VAL A 578 4.01 7.82 13.62
CA VAL A 578 4.30 9.17 13.12
C VAL A 578 3.02 9.80 12.63
N GLN A 579 2.80 11.06 12.96
CA GLN A 579 1.62 11.83 12.56
C GLN A 579 2.00 13.26 12.19
N PRO A 580 1.32 13.88 11.21
CA PRO A 580 1.44 15.32 10.98
C PRO A 580 0.85 16.10 12.15
N ALA A 581 1.62 17.04 12.68
CA ALA A 581 1.20 17.95 13.74
C ALA A 581 0.11 18.93 13.27
N LEU A 582 -0.63 19.51 14.21
CA LEU A 582 -1.67 20.52 13.97
C LEU A 582 -1.05 21.89 13.60
N LEU A 583 -0.18 21.91 12.58
CA LEU A 583 0.61 23.07 12.21
C LEU A 583 -0.24 24.20 11.60
N GLY A 584 -1.29 23.83 10.85
CA GLY A 584 -2.25 24.80 10.33
C GLY A 584 -3.04 25.48 11.43
N ASP A 585 -3.40 24.74 12.50
CA ASP A 585 -4.03 25.31 13.68
C ASP A 585 -3.09 26.28 14.41
N ALA A 586 -1.85 25.86 14.64
CA ALA A 586 -0.84 26.70 15.31
C ALA A 586 -0.54 27.99 14.53
N LEU A 587 -0.48 27.91 13.21
CA LEU A 587 -0.21 29.06 12.35
C LEU A 587 -1.38 30.07 12.35
N THR A 588 -2.61 29.59 12.51
CA THR A 588 -3.84 30.41 12.44
C THR A 588 -4.47 30.72 13.80
N GLU A 589 -3.84 30.34 14.91
CA GLU A 589 -4.36 30.49 16.26
C GLU A 589 -4.88 31.90 16.57
N LEU A 590 -4.11 32.93 16.22
CA LEU A 590 -4.46 34.33 16.43
C LEU A 590 -5.50 34.89 15.44
N ARG A 591 -5.86 34.13 14.41
CA ARG A 591 -6.80 34.52 13.35
C ARG A 591 -8.17 33.84 13.51
N ARG A 592 -8.30 32.88 14.39
CA ARG A 592 -9.52 32.10 14.63
C ARG A 592 -10.49 32.78 15.60
N PRO A 593 -11.79 32.48 15.53
CA PRO A 593 -12.44 31.57 14.56
C PRO A 593 -12.64 32.23 13.18
N PHE A 594 -12.46 31.44 12.12
CA PHE A 594 -12.86 31.87 10.78
C PHE A 594 -14.40 31.82 10.61
N PRO A 595 -14.98 32.61 9.68
CA PRO A 595 -16.39 32.53 9.34
C PRO A 595 -16.77 31.12 8.89
N LYS A 596 -17.88 30.59 9.43
CA LYS A 596 -18.37 29.25 9.09
C LYS A 596 -19.24 29.27 7.85
N SER A 597 -19.24 28.16 7.12
CA SER A 597 -20.16 27.91 6.01
C SER A 597 -21.59 27.72 6.50
N PRO A 598 -22.61 28.15 5.75
CA PRO A 598 -23.94 27.59 5.92
C PRO A 598 -23.93 26.07 5.77
N VAL A 599 -24.72 25.38 6.57
CA VAL A 599 -24.86 23.91 6.48
C VAL A 599 -25.45 23.54 5.12
N PHE A 600 -24.85 22.58 4.46
CA PHE A 600 -25.33 22.02 3.20
C PHE A 600 -25.17 20.48 3.17
N ASP A 601 -25.99 19.82 2.34
CA ASP A 601 -25.88 18.38 2.13
C ASP A 601 -24.64 18.07 1.29
N SER A 602 -23.81 17.12 1.75
CA SER A 602 -22.62 16.70 1.00
C SER A 602 -23.00 15.99 -0.30
N THR A 603 -22.38 16.43 -1.39
CA THR A 603 -22.57 15.90 -2.75
C THR A 603 -21.21 15.58 -3.37
N PRO A 604 -21.12 14.84 -4.48
CA PRO A 604 -19.82 14.61 -5.13
C PRO A 604 -19.09 15.91 -5.43
N GLY A 605 -17.88 16.06 -4.88
CA GLY A 605 -17.05 17.27 -5.02
C GLY A 605 -17.35 18.40 -4.03
N HIS A 606 -18.33 18.23 -3.13
CA HIS A 606 -18.68 19.22 -2.10
C HIS A 606 -19.01 18.51 -0.79
N GLN A 607 -18.23 18.76 0.25
CA GLN A 607 -18.38 18.11 1.55
C GLN A 607 -18.47 19.15 2.67
N TYR A 608 -19.44 18.98 3.57
CA TYR A 608 -19.57 19.77 4.79
C TYR A 608 -19.06 18.98 6.00
N PHE A 609 -18.29 19.65 6.85
CA PHE A 609 -17.74 19.08 8.07
C PHE A 609 -18.38 19.72 9.30
N PRO A 610 -19.36 19.06 9.93
CA PRO A 610 -20.04 19.58 11.10
C PRO A 610 -19.11 19.78 12.32
N GLU A 611 -17.99 19.04 12.38
CA GLU A 611 -16.99 19.11 13.44
C GLU A 611 -16.35 20.51 13.53
N THR A 612 -16.15 21.15 12.40
CA THR A 612 -15.54 22.48 12.31
C THR A 612 -16.52 23.56 11.81
N GLY A 613 -17.56 23.14 11.11
CA GLY A 613 -18.55 24.02 10.51
C GLY A 613 -18.08 24.66 9.19
N HIS A 614 -17.20 23.96 8.46
CA HIS A 614 -16.62 24.43 7.20
C HIS A 614 -16.96 23.50 6.05
N GLY A 615 -17.01 24.07 4.83
CA GLY A 615 -17.18 23.35 3.58
C GLY A 615 -15.84 23.07 2.90
N LEU A 616 -15.83 22.06 2.04
CA LEU A 616 -14.70 21.73 1.20
C LEU A 616 -15.23 21.44 -0.21
N HIS A 617 -14.70 22.13 -1.23
CA HIS A 617 -15.31 22.17 -2.54
C HIS A 617 -14.35 21.88 -3.68
N ASN A 618 -14.88 21.39 -4.78
CA ASN A 618 -14.23 21.33 -6.11
C ASN A 618 -12.80 20.79 -6.12
N ALA A 619 -11.84 21.63 -6.52
CA ALA A 619 -10.44 21.25 -6.66
C ALA A 619 -9.78 20.91 -5.32
N PHE A 620 -10.11 21.65 -4.25
CA PHE A 620 -9.61 21.38 -2.91
C PHE A 620 -10.20 20.09 -2.34
N HIS A 621 -11.51 19.84 -2.53
CA HIS A 621 -12.12 18.58 -2.13
C HIS A 621 -11.45 17.38 -2.84
N ARG A 622 -11.25 17.47 -4.16
CA ARG A 622 -10.59 16.43 -4.94
C ARG A 622 -9.17 16.18 -4.42
N TYR A 623 -8.36 17.25 -4.31
CA TYR A 623 -6.98 17.14 -3.81
C TYR A 623 -6.91 16.53 -2.42
N TRP A 624 -7.73 17.01 -1.48
CA TRP A 624 -7.82 16.51 -0.12
C TRP A 624 -8.19 15.02 -0.10
N SER A 625 -9.20 14.61 -0.85
CA SER A 625 -9.68 13.21 -0.92
C SER A 625 -8.64 12.25 -1.53
N GLU A 626 -7.91 12.73 -2.53
CA GLU A 626 -6.92 11.93 -3.27
C GLU A 626 -5.57 11.86 -2.55
N ASN A 627 -5.27 12.74 -1.58
CA ASN A 627 -3.96 12.87 -0.96
C ASN A 627 -3.93 12.59 0.54
N GLY A 628 -4.84 11.77 1.06
CA GLY A 628 -4.81 11.27 2.44
C GLY A 628 -5.79 11.93 3.41
N GLY A 629 -6.61 12.85 2.95
CA GLY A 629 -7.80 13.33 3.66
C GLY A 629 -7.56 13.76 5.11
N LEU A 630 -8.37 13.23 6.01
CA LEU A 630 -8.32 13.55 7.45
C LEU A 630 -6.97 13.18 8.10
N ASP A 631 -6.35 12.10 7.68
CA ASP A 631 -5.14 11.60 8.32
C ASP A 631 -3.95 12.53 8.08
N LEU A 632 -3.82 13.10 6.88
CA LEU A 632 -2.70 13.99 6.54
C LEU A 632 -3.03 15.48 6.73
N PHE A 633 -4.22 15.92 6.35
CA PHE A 633 -4.56 17.35 6.38
C PHE A 633 -5.44 17.75 7.57
N GLY A 634 -6.18 16.81 8.15
CA GLY A 634 -7.19 17.10 9.16
C GLY A 634 -8.46 17.72 8.55
N PHE A 635 -9.33 18.23 9.42
CA PHE A 635 -10.54 18.94 9.03
C PHE A 635 -10.23 20.33 8.45
N PRO A 636 -11.01 20.82 7.47
CA PRO A 636 -10.95 22.23 7.08
C PRO A 636 -11.30 23.12 8.28
N THR A 637 -10.56 24.20 8.45
CA THR A 637 -10.71 25.17 9.57
C THR A 637 -11.03 26.57 9.09
N SER A 638 -11.10 26.77 7.77
CA SER A 638 -11.59 27.97 7.11
C SER A 638 -12.39 27.60 5.87
N GLU A 639 -13.10 28.57 5.30
CA GLU A 639 -13.55 28.54 3.91
C GLU A 639 -12.40 28.91 2.98
N GLU A 640 -12.62 28.77 1.67
CA GLU A 640 -11.74 29.31 0.64
C GLU A 640 -11.65 30.84 0.79
N MET A 641 -10.42 31.39 0.79
CA MET A 641 -10.18 32.82 0.90
C MET A 641 -8.99 33.23 0.04
N GLU A 642 -8.93 34.48 -0.36
CA GLU A 642 -7.80 35.03 -1.10
C GLU A 642 -6.75 35.58 -0.13
N GLU A 643 -5.49 35.13 -0.27
CA GLU A 643 -4.33 35.63 0.45
C GLU A 643 -3.18 35.86 -0.52
N ASN A 644 -2.68 37.08 -0.57
CA ASN A 644 -1.56 37.46 -1.45
C ASN A 644 -1.78 37.10 -2.95
N GLY A 645 -3.03 37.20 -3.42
CA GLY A 645 -3.40 36.87 -4.82
C GLY A 645 -3.54 35.38 -5.10
N VAL A 646 -3.53 34.52 -4.06
CA VAL A 646 -3.73 33.08 -4.17
C VAL A 646 -4.97 32.68 -3.38
N ILE A 647 -5.81 31.82 -3.96
CA ILE A 647 -6.94 31.24 -3.21
C ILE A 647 -6.40 30.14 -2.31
N VAL A 648 -6.66 30.24 -1.01
CA VAL A 648 -6.18 29.30 -0.01
C VAL A 648 -7.33 28.77 0.86
N GLN A 649 -7.14 27.58 1.41
CA GLN A 649 -8.00 27.04 2.47
C GLN A 649 -7.13 26.39 3.54
N TYR A 650 -7.40 26.74 4.81
CA TYR A 650 -6.69 26.18 5.96
C TYR A 650 -7.35 24.92 6.46
N PHE A 651 -6.50 23.98 6.84
CA PHE A 651 -6.83 22.72 7.52
C PHE A 651 -6.08 22.66 8.84
N GLN A 652 -6.45 21.74 9.71
CA GLN A 652 -5.78 21.58 11.01
C GLN A 652 -4.26 21.37 10.87
N ARG A 653 -3.82 20.66 9.82
CA ARG A 653 -2.43 20.26 9.63
C ARG A 653 -1.74 20.88 8.42
N ALA A 654 -2.51 21.49 7.51
CA ALA A 654 -2.04 21.96 6.21
C ALA A 654 -2.73 23.25 5.77
N ARG A 655 -2.20 23.87 4.70
CA ARG A 655 -2.90 24.88 3.88
C ARG A 655 -2.86 24.42 2.42
N LEU A 656 -4.02 24.33 1.78
CA LEU A 656 -4.12 24.15 0.34
C LEU A 656 -4.14 25.50 -0.37
N GLU A 657 -3.50 25.58 -1.52
CA GLU A 657 -3.38 26.80 -2.35
C GLU A 657 -3.78 26.46 -3.79
N TYR A 658 -4.68 27.26 -4.37
CA TYR A 658 -5.07 27.12 -5.77
C TYR A 658 -4.30 28.09 -6.65
N ARG A 659 -3.52 27.56 -7.58
CA ARG A 659 -2.65 28.27 -8.51
C ARG A 659 -3.14 28.11 -9.93
N ALA A 660 -3.87 29.11 -10.39
CA ALA A 660 -4.53 29.09 -11.71
C ALA A 660 -3.54 28.99 -12.89
N GLU A 661 -2.32 29.47 -12.69
CA GLU A 661 -1.22 29.46 -13.67
C GLU A 661 -0.63 28.07 -13.94
N LEU A 662 -0.90 27.10 -13.06
CA LEU A 662 -0.43 25.74 -13.25
C LEU A 662 -1.37 24.94 -14.16
N ALA A 663 -0.83 23.89 -14.76
CA ALA A 663 -1.60 22.98 -15.62
C ALA A 663 -2.78 22.36 -14.86
N GLU A 664 -3.86 22.07 -15.57
CA GLU A 664 -5.01 21.38 -15.01
C GLU A 664 -4.58 20.06 -14.34
N GLY A 665 -5.11 19.79 -13.15
CA GLY A 665 -4.69 18.66 -12.29
C GLY A 665 -3.49 18.96 -11.37
N LYS A 666 -2.74 20.04 -11.59
CA LYS A 666 -1.63 20.49 -10.71
C LYS A 666 -1.92 21.84 -10.04
N ARG A 667 -3.12 22.38 -10.22
CA ARG A 667 -3.47 23.72 -9.71
C ARG A 667 -3.59 23.80 -8.20
N VAL A 668 -3.80 22.68 -7.51
CA VAL A 668 -3.81 22.66 -6.05
C VAL A 668 -2.44 22.21 -5.55
N THR A 669 -1.85 23.01 -4.67
CA THR A 669 -0.55 22.75 -4.04
C THR A 669 -0.66 22.93 -2.54
N LEU A 670 0.33 22.42 -1.80
CA LEU A 670 0.45 22.67 -0.36
C LEU A 670 1.28 23.93 -0.11
N GLY A 671 0.77 24.81 0.76
CA GLY A 671 1.48 25.98 1.23
C GLY A 671 2.70 25.61 2.07
N LEU A 672 3.72 26.48 2.06
CA LEU A 672 4.96 26.31 2.82
C LEU A 672 4.77 26.68 4.30
N ILE A 673 3.75 26.10 4.96
CA ILE A 673 3.37 26.49 6.34
C ILE A 673 4.42 26.10 7.38
N GLY A 674 5.28 25.10 7.10
CA GLY A 674 6.42 24.78 7.95
C GLY A 674 7.47 25.89 7.93
N ASP A 675 7.82 26.39 6.74
CA ASP A 675 8.75 27.52 6.59
C ASP A 675 8.17 28.79 7.26
N GLU A 676 6.89 29.09 7.04
CA GLU A 676 6.21 30.23 7.69
C GLU A 676 6.25 30.12 9.21
N PHE A 677 6.00 28.95 9.75
CA PHE A 677 6.03 28.72 11.19
C PHE A 677 7.43 28.87 11.78
N LEU A 678 8.44 28.31 11.11
CA LEU A 678 9.84 28.42 11.53
C LEU A 678 10.35 29.85 11.41
N THR A 679 9.93 30.60 10.37
CA THR A 679 10.24 32.03 10.21
C THR A 679 9.63 32.85 11.36
N ARG A 680 8.36 32.61 11.74
CA ARG A 680 7.76 33.29 12.90
C ARG A 680 8.48 32.99 14.22
N ARG A 681 9.10 31.82 14.33
CA ARG A 681 9.95 31.46 15.48
C ARG A 681 11.37 32.03 15.42
N GLY A 682 11.74 32.69 14.33
CA GLY A 682 13.09 33.19 14.10
C GLY A 682 14.11 32.10 13.79
N TRP A 683 13.66 30.90 13.43
CA TRP A 683 14.53 29.77 13.05
C TRP A 683 14.92 29.81 11.56
N LEU A 684 14.10 30.40 10.72
CA LEU A 684 14.42 30.68 9.32
C LEU A 684 14.40 32.19 9.07
N PRO A 685 15.23 32.72 8.14
CA PRO A 685 15.13 34.11 7.71
C PRO A 685 13.75 34.32 7.03
N PRO A 686 13.21 35.57 7.04
CA PRO A 686 12.04 35.88 6.24
C PRO A 686 12.34 35.60 4.77
N PRO A 687 11.35 35.19 3.97
CA PRO A 687 11.52 35.03 2.53
C PRO A 687 11.87 36.41 1.92
N ASP A 688 12.81 36.41 0.95
CA ASP A 688 13.24 37.61 0.20
C ASP A 688 12.08 38.25 -0.58
#